data_0f26e6773dd8aaacf4960a14249b0a12
#
_entry.id   0f26e6773dd8aaacf4960a14249b0a12
#
_cell.length_a   1.000
_cell.length_b   1.000
_cell.length_c   1.000
_cell.angle_alpha   90.00
_cell.angle_beta   90.00
_cell.angle_gamma   90.00
#
_symmetry.space_group_name_H-M   'P 1'
#
loop_
_entity.id
_entity.type
_entity.pdbx_description
1 polymer ?
#
loop_
_entity_poly.entity_id
_entity_poly.type
_entity_poly.pdbx_seq_one_letter_code
_entity_poly.pdbx_strand_id
1 'polypeptide(L)'
;MKELLIANSQEVPSGESNLVDCLADGMAFGSLQPCAECKGQLVFKGDAYYCSGDISAWTKCVFTTKSPVRTDWVIPKEFHEVPFLKKFKCKKQDRIFPKVEPNATLVVATAASSGSTKPFPEGAPAGKPLTGMKLLAVGKLKKNKDEIKAVVEEMGGKITPSANKADLCLSNAKELEKMTKKMEEVKEAGVRVVAEEFLTDVKASGKSLQELVSVHAISPWGAEVKVEVKVEPKAAAVPSKSGAMAAKSTGRVKEEEGGSKSKKMKLTVKGGAAVDPDSGLENSAHVLEQSGKMYSATLGLVDIVRGTNSYYKLQLLEDDVQKRYWVFRSWGRVGTTIGGHKLDKFSDKLAAMDNFLGVYTDKTGNTWNCTNFTKYPNKFYPLEIDYGQDEEAVKRLTESAGTKSELAKPVQELIRMIFDVESMKKAMVEFEIDLQKMPLGKLSKRQIQSAYALLSEVQQAVTDSSAESQILDLSNRFYTLIPHDFGMKKPPLLSNLDYVQSKVQMLDNLLDIEVAYSLLRGGXEDNGKDPIDINYEKLKTKIEVVDKNSEEAEIIMQYVKNTHAATHNTYTLEVDEIFKIVREGEYQRFRPFKDLHNRQLLWHGSRTTNYAGILSQGLRIAPPEAPVTGYMFGKGVYFADMVSKSANYCHVSQLDPVGLLLLGEVALGNVHELKKAAHITKLPKGKHSVKGVGRTAPDPGSTATLDGVQVPLGKGCNTNIDDTSLLYNEYIVYDVAQVNLKYLLKTKFNYQTSLW
;
A
#
# COMPACT_ATOMS: atom_id res chain seq x y z
N MET A 1 22.58 -37.29 23.03
CA MET A 1 21.24 -36.69 22.88
C MET A 1 20.85 -36.52 21.41
N LYS A 2 21.69 -35.88 20.61
CA LYS A 2 21.40 -35.66 19.17
C LYS A 2 21.18 -36.96 18.42
N GLU A 3 22.00 -37.96 18.66
CA GLU A 3 21.93 -39.26 17.97
C GLU A 3 20.63 -40.00 18.30
N LEU A 4 20.14 -39.89 19.53
CA LEU A 4 18.85 -40.50 19.91
C LEU A 4 17.68 -39.84 19.18
N LEU A 5 17.72 -38.51 19.01
CA LEU A 5 16.69 -37.79 18.22
C LEU A 5 16.72 -38.26 16.77
N ILE A 6 17.92 -38.35 16.18
CA ILE A 6 18.09 -38.79 14.80
C ILE A 6 17.58 -40.23 14.62
N ALA A 7 17.89 -41.10 15.56
CA ALA A 7 17.46 -42.50 15.52
C ALA A 7 15.93 -42.65 15.57
N ASN A 8 15.25 -41.66 16.09
CA ASN A 8 13.77 -41.61 16.18
C ASN A 8 13.15 -40.66 15.17
N SER A 9 13.89 -40.31 14.13
CA SER A 9 13.44 -39.49 13.00
C SER A 9 13.00 -38.08 13.44
N GLN A 10 13.61 -37.58 14.50
CA GLN A 10 13.34 -36.20 14.98
C GLN A 10 14.42 -35.25 14.46
N GLU A 11 14.07 -34.04 14.12
CA GLU A 11 15.02 -32.99 13.81
C GLU A 11 15.76 -32.56 15.07
N VAL A 12 17.05 -32.30 14.96
CA VAL A 12 17.87 -31.85 16.07
C VAL A 12 17.73 -30.35 16.23
N PRO A 13 17.12 -29.86 17.32
CA PRO A 13 16.96 -28.41 17.49
C PRO A 13 18.28 -27.75 17.90
N SER A 14 18.35 -26.44 17.73
CA SER A 14 19.48 -25.64 18.20
C SER A 14 19.26 -25.26 19.68
N GLY A 15 20.36 -25.24 20.41
CA GLY A 15 20.33 -24.91 21.83
C GLY A 15 20.12 -26.13 22.72
N GLU A 16 20.90 -26.17 23.80
CA GLU A 16 20.89 -27.32 24.73
C GLU A 16 19.54 -27.52 25.40
N SER A 17 18.88 -26.43 25.81
CA SER A 17 17.57 -26.50 26.45
C SER A 17 16.51 -27.11 25.52
N ASN A 18 16.50 -26.68 24.26
CA ASN A 18 15.56 -27.21 23.27
C ASN A 18 15.83 -28.70 22.98
N LEU A 19 17.12 -29.07 22.94
CA LEU A 19 17.55 -30.44 22.73
C LEU A 19 17.02 -31.34 23.84
N VAL A 20 17.18 -30.91 25.09
CA VAL A 20 16.70 -31.66 26.28
C VAL A 20 15.17 -31.77 26.25
N ASP A 21 14.49 -30.70 25.95
CA ASP A 21 13.01 -30.68 25.91
C ASP A 21 12.46 -31.64 24.86
N CYS A 22 13.05 -31.62 23.66
CA CYS A 22 12.61 -32.53 22.58
C CYS A 22 12.89 -34.01 22.92
N LEU A 23 14.04 -34.25 23.49
CA LEU A 23 14.42 -35.63 23.89
C LEU A 23 13.48 -36.13 25.00
N ALA A 24 13.22 -35.30 26.03
CA ALA A 24 12.33 -35.65 27.13
C ALA A 24 10.91 -35.90 26.64
N ASP A 25 10.40 -35.08 25.74
CA ASP A 25 9.06 -35.29 25.15
C ASP A 25 8.98 -36.63 24.41
N GLY A 26 9.96 -36.92 23.59
CA GLY A 26 9.99 -38.16 22.83
C GLY A 26 10.08 -39.40 23.72
N MET A 27 10.94 -39.36 24.72
CA MET A 27 11.10 -40.47 25.67
C MET A 27 9.87 -40.66 26.53
N ALA A 28 9.23 -39.57 26.96
CA ALA A 28 8.05 -39.67 27.85
C ALA A 28 6.79 -40.11 27.11
N PHE A 29 6.60 -39.68 25.86
CA PHE A 29 5.30 -39.79 25.18
C PHE A 29 5.37 -40.57 23.84
N GLY A 30 6.56 -40.79 23.27
CA GLY A 30 6.73 -41.42 21.98
C GLY A 30 7.27 -40.47 20.91
N SER A 31 7.74 -41.02 19.81
CA SER A 31 8.30 -40.28 18.67
C SER A 31 7.20 -39.56 17.92
N LEU A 32 7.38 -38.26 17.73
CA LEU A 32 6.43 -37.44 16.94
C LEU A 32 6.54 -37.80 15.45
N GLN A 33 5.40 -37.96 14.80
CA GLN A 33 5.35 -38.16 13.36
C GLN A 33 5.38 -36.80 12.67
N PRO A 34 5.82 -36.72 11.41
CA PRO A 34 5.86 -35.45 10.68
C PRO A 34 4.49 -34.81 10.60
N CYS A 35 4.49 -33.47 10.50
CA CYS A 35 3.28 -32.67 10.33
C CYS A 35 2.41 -33.21 9.17
N ALA A 36 1.13 -33.33 9.40
CA ALA A 36 0.18 -33.81 8.40
C ALA A 36 0.09 -32.89 7.19
N GLU A 37 0.34 -31.60 7.37
CA GLU A 37 0.19 -30.62 6.29
C GLU A 37 1.47 -30.39 5.49
N CYS A 38 2.63 -30.30 6.15
CA CYS A 38 3.87 -29.93 5.47
C CYS A 38 5.02 -30.91 5.68
N LYS A 39 4.83 -31.97 6.47
CA LYS A 39 5.85 -32.96 6.81
C LYS A 39 6.98 -32.43 7.71
N GLY A 40 6.79 -31.23 8.27
CA GLY A 40 7.77 -30.62 9.18
C GLY A 40 7.75 -31.23 10.57
N GLN A 41 8.68 -30.77 11.40
CA GLN A 41 8.83 -31.24 12.77
C GLN A 41 7.84 -30.55 13.71
N LEU A 42 7.12 -31.34 14.49
CA LEU A 42 6.26 -30.80 15.55
C LEU A 42 7.11 -30.56 16.80
N VAL A 43 6.82 -29.47 17.50
CA VAL A 43 7.53 -29.07 18.73
C VAL A 43 6.50 -28.64 19.77
N PHE A 44 6.67 -29.10 21.00
CA PHE A 44 5.81 -28.71 22.12
C PHE A 44 6.17 -27.30 22.57
N LYS A 45 5.16 -26.42 22.72
CA LYS A 45 5.36 -25.03 23.18
C LYS A 45 4.34 -24.62 24.25
N GLY A 46 4.20 -25.44 25.25
CA GLY A 46 3.43 -25.08 26.44
C GLY A 46 1.94 -25.38 26.38
N ASP A 47 1.26 -24.96 25.32
CA ASP A 47 -0.20 -25.13 25.18
C ASP A 47 -0.59 -26.11 24.09
N ALA A 48 0.33 -26.44 23.19
CA ALA A 48 0.08 -27.36 22.08
C ALA A 48 1.40 -27.74 21.40
N TYR A 49 1.30 -28.64 20.42
CA TYR A 49 2.40 -28.96 19.52
C TYR A 49 2.24 -28.12 18.26
N TYR A 50 3.27 -27.38 17.90
CA TYR A 50 3.30 -26.47 16.74
C TYR A 50 4.26 -27.03 15.68
N CYS A 51 3.88 -26.92 14.42
CA CYS A 51 4.78 -27.27 13.35
C CYS A 51 5.87 -26.20 13.20
N SER A 52 7.12 -26.62 13.11
CA SER A 52 8.26 -25.75 12.89
C SER A 52 8.64 -25.64 11.41
N GLY A 53 7.92 -26.35 10.53
CA GLY A 53 8.19 -26.36 9.11
C GLY A 53 7.53 -25.25 8.34
N ASP A 54 7.57 -25.34 7.03
CA ASP A 54 7.03 -24.36 6.11
C ASP A 54 6.06 -25.04 5.14
N ILE A 55 4.91 -24.42 4.88
CA ILE A 55 3.97 -24.92 3.88
C ILE A 55 4.45 -24.59 2.47
N SER A 56 5.25 -23.56 2.33
CA SER A 56 5.85 -23.17 1.06
C SER A 56 7.15 -22.40 1.35
N ALA A 57 7.86 -22.05 0.29
CA ALA A 57 9.05 -21.19 0.40
C ALA A 57 8.73 -19.81 0.97
N TRP A 58 7.46 -19.39 0.96
CA TRP A 58 7.02 -18.06 1.37
C TRP A 58 6.36 -18.03 2.74
N THR A 59 5.93 -19.18 3.28
CA THR A 59 4.98 -19.20 4.39
C THR A 59 5.32 -20.32 5.36
N LYS A 60 5.42 -19.95 6.64
CA LYS A 60 5.58 -20.91 7.74
C LYS A 60 4.27 -21.70 7.91
N CYS A 61 4.39 -22.99 8.24
CA CYS A 61 3.24 -23.83 8.53
C CYS A 61 2.55 -23.37 9.82
N VAL A 62 1.23 -23.37 9.80
CA VAL A 62 0.41 -22.95 10.94
C VAL A 62 -0.20 -24.15 11.69
N PHE A 63 0.13 -25.37 11.28
CA PHE A 63 -0.47 -26.56 11.89
C PHE A 63 -0.14 -26.64 13.38
N THR A 64 -1.16 -26.94 14.18
CA THR A 64 -1.05 -27.11 15.62
C THR A 64 -1.99 -28.22 16.04
N THR A 65 -1.59 -28.96 17.07
CA THR A 65 -2.41 -30.05 17.60
C THR A 65 -2.07 -30.31 19.08
N LYS A 66 -3.05 -30.74 19.82
CA LYS A 66 -2.84 -31.25 21.20
C LYS A 66 -2.68 -32.74 21.24
N SER A 67 -2.99 -33.43 20.13
CA SER A 67 -2.95 -34.90 20.05
C SER A 67 -2.12 -35.32 18.83
N PRO A 68 -0.79 -35.10 18.85
CA PRO A 68 0.04 -35.50 17.72
C PRO A 68 0.07 -37.00 17.55
N VAL A 69 0.26 -37.46 16.31
CA VAL A 69 0.47 -38.87 15.99
C VAL A 69 1.87 -39.24 16.43
N ARG A 70 1.99 -40.34 17.15
CA ARG A 70 3.27 -40.84 17.69
C ARG A 70 3.53 -42.29 17.34
N THR A 71 4.81 -42.67 17.36
CA THR A 71 5.24 -44.04 17.32
C THR A 71 6.09 -44.31 18.56
N ASP A 72 6.36 -45.58 18.83
CA ASP A 72 7.18 -45.96 20.00
C ASP A 72 8.58 -45.38 19.88
N TRP A 73 9.09 -44.85 20.98
CA TRP A 73 10.47 -44.38 21.07
C TRP A 73 11.42 -45.57 21.10
N VAL A 74 12.42 -45.55 20.24
CA VAL A 74 13.39 -46.66 20.09
C VAL A 74 14.74 -46.20 20.63
N ILE A 75 15.39 -47.08 21.42
CA ILE A 75 16.75 -46.85 21.89
C ILE A 75 17.66 -47.87 21.18
N PRO A 76 18.53 -47.42 20.25
CA PRO A 76 19.43 -48.34 19.57
C PRO A 76 20.35 -49.05 20.55
N LYS A 77 20.80 -50.27 20.18
CA LYS A 77 21.68 -51.12 21.01
C LYS A 77 22.97 -50.40 21.40
N GLU A 78 23.48 -49.53 20.55
CA GLU A 78 24.74 -48.80 20.80
C GLU A 78 24.63 -47.88 22.05
N PHE A 79 23.43 -47.54 22.50
CA PHE A 79 23.21 -46.72 23.70
C PHE A 79 22.94 -47.56 24.95
N HIS A 80 22.94 -48.92 24.84
CA HIS A 80 22.71 -49.80 25.98
C HIS A 80 23.87 -49.81 26.98
N GLU A 81 24.98 -49.14 26.68
CA GLU A 81 26.07 -48.93 27.62
C GLU A 81 25.62 -48.06 28.81
N VAL A 82 24.62 -47.17 28.60
CA VAL A 82 24.03 -46.36 29.66
C VAL A 82 22.94 -47.23 30.32
N PRO A 83 23.09 -47.59 31.62
CA PRO A 83 22.10 -48.48 32.28
C PRO A 83 20.67 -47.99 32.21
N PHE A 84 20.47 -46.69 32.34
CA PHE A 84 19.13 -46.07 32.28
C PHE A 84 18.48 -46.32 30.91
N LEU A 85 19.24 -46.10 29.82
CA LEU A 85 18.75 -46.29 28.47
C LEU A 85 18.49 -47.74 28.15
N LYS A 86 19.31 -48.66 28.66
CA LYS A 86 19.11 -50.09 28.48
C LYS A 86 17.81 -50.59 29.06
N LYS A 87 17.43 -50.04 30.23
CA LYS A 87 16.21 -50.42 30.97
C LYS A 87 14.99 -49.61 30.56
N PHE A 88 15.17 -48.54 29.81
CA PHE A 88 14.08 -47.61 29.44
C PHE A 88 13.09 -48.30 28.51
N LYS A 89 11.82 -48.22 28.86
CA LYS A 89 10.72 -48.67 28.00
C LYS A 89 9.75 -47.51 27.80
N CYS A 90 9.57 -47.17 26.54
CA CYS A 90 8.63 -46.09 26.18
C CYS A 90 7.21 -46.58 26.27
N LYS A 91 6.37 -45.80 26.87
CA LYS A 91 4.92 -46.00 26.84
C LYS A 91 4.30 -44.86 26.04
N LYS A 92 3.93 -45.18 24.81
CA LYS A 92 3.32 -44.20 23.91
C LYS A 92 2.02 -43.72 24.52
N GLN A 93 1.90 -42.39 24.70
CA GLN A 93 0.73 -41.74 25.31
C GLN A 93 0.64 -40.29 24.94
N ASP A 94 -0.54 -39.74 25.07
CA ASP A 94 -0.73 -38.31 24.81
C ASP A 94 -0.31 -37.49 26.03
N ARG A 95 0.27 -36.33 25.80
CA ARG A 95 0.55 -35.35 26.86
C ARG A 95 -0.77 -34.82 27.41
N ILE A 96 -0.85 -34.67 28.72
CA ILE A 96 -2.02 -34.12 29.37
C ILE A 96 -1.86 -32.61 29.45
N PHE A 97 -2.83 -31.88 28.91
CA PHE A 97 -2.84 -30.43 28.96
C PHE A 97 -3.79 -29.97 30.08
N PRO A 98 -3.42 -28.88 30.78
CA PRO A 98 -4.33 -28.32 31.77
C PRO A 98 -5.66 -27.93 31.12
N LYS A 99 -6.78 -28.22 31.79
CA LYS A 99 -8.08 -27.76 31.31
C LYS A 99 -8.17 -26.27 31.57
N VAL A 100 -8.00 -25.50 30.48
CA VAL A 100 -8.25 -24.06 30.53
C VAL A 100 -9.73 -23.87 30.33
N GLU A 101 -10.41 -23.28 31.32
CA GLU A 101 -11.80 -22.87 31.14
C GLU A 101 -11.82 -21.84 30.01
N PRO A 102 -12.73 -22.01 29.04
CA PRO A 102 -12.76 -21.10 27.90
C PRO A 102 -13.16 -19.70 28.33
N ASN A 103 -12.19 -18.86 28.59
CA ASN A 103 -12.39 -17.43 28.58
C ASN A 103 -12.43 -17.02 27.14
N ALA A 104 -13.61 -16.97 26.60
CA ALA A 104 -13.79 -16.50 25.25
C ALA A 104 -13.43 -15.03 25.21
N THR A 105 -12.23 -14.73 24.76
CA THR A 105 -11.87 -13.34 24.47
C THR A 105 -12.32 -13.06 23.06
N LEU A 106 -13.14 -12.05 22.92
CA LEU A 106 -13.56 -11.58 21.62
C LEU A 106 -12.34 -10.95 20.94
N VAL A 107 -11.79 -11.65 19.98
CA VAL A 107 -10.69 -11.10 19.18
C VAL A 107 -11.31 -10.49 17.95
N VAL A 108 -11.16 -9.18 17.82
CA VAL A 108 -11.63 -8.45 16.66
C VAL A 108 -10.53 -8.51 15.61
N ALA A 109 -10.79 -9.23 14.54
CA ALA A 109 -9.87 -9.32 13.41
C ALA A 109 -10.13 -8.14 12.48
N THR A 110 -9.10 -7.35 12.26
CA THR A 110 -9.18 -6.20 11.37
C THR A 110 -8.76 -6.61 9.96
N ALA A 111 -9.58 -6.28 8.97
CA ALA A 111 -9.35 -6.65 7.57
C ALA A 111 -8.52 -5.64 6.80
N ALA A 112 -7.96 -4.64 7.42
CA ALA A 112 -7.11 -3.66 6.75
C ALA A 112 -6.07 -3.11 7.71
N SER A 113 -5.06 -2.65 7.11
CA SER A 113 -3.81 -2.14 7.62
C SER A 113 -3.86 -1.30 8.90
N SER A 114 -2.86 -1.46 9.73
CA SER A 114 -2.30 -0.47 10.65
C SER A 114 -3.31 0.41 11.42
N GLY A 115 -4.31 -0.16 12.01
CA GLY A 115 -5.17 0.54 12.95
C GLY A 115 -5.03 -0.07 14.34
N SER A 116 -5.48 0.65 15.34
CA SER A 116 -5.64 0.07 16.66
C SER A 116 -6.56 -1.15 16.54
N THR A 117 -6.09 -2.30 16.99
CA THR A 117 -6.85 -3.56 16.90
C THR A 117 -7.95 -3.66 17.95
N LYS A 118 -8.02 -2.71 18.88
CA LYS A 118 -9.00 -2.74 19.96
C LYS A 118 -10.24 -1.96 19.55
N PRO A 119 -11.43 -2.59 19.58
CA PRO A 119 -12.66 -1.82 19.41
C PRO A 119 -12.82 -0.85 20.58
N PHE A 120 -13.41 0.29 20.30
CA PHE A 120 -13.67 1.26 21.36
C PHE A 120 -14.72 0.68 22.31
N PRO A 121 -14.60 0.91 23.63
CA PRO A 121 -15.55 0.38 24.57
C PRO A 121 -16.98 0.85 24.26
N GLU A 122 -17.91 -0.08 24.21
CA GLU A 122 -19.33 0.23 24.08
C GLU A 122 -19.97 0.18 25.48
N GLY A 123 -21.00 0.97 25.65
CA GLY A 123 -21.74 0.98 26.88
C GLY A 123 -21.08 1.74 28.01
N ALA A 124 -20.29 2.75 27.72
CA ALA A 124 -19.71 3.62 28.74
C ALA A 124 -20.80 4.33 29.51
N PRO A 125 -20.61 4.52 30.85
CA PRO A 125 -21.60 5.24 31.66
C PRO A 125 -21.86 6.65 31.14
N ALA A 126 -23.07 7.14 31.34
CA ALA A 126 -23.43 8.51 30.96
C ALA A 126 -22.47 9.50 31.61
N GLY A 127 -21.94 10.42 30.83
CA GLY A 127 -20.98 11.41 31.31
C GLY A 127 -19.53 10.95 31.36
N LYS A 128 -19.26 9.67 31.05
CA LYS A 128 -17.91 9.11 31.07
C LYS A 128 -17.63 8.32 29.77
N PRO A 129 -17.69 8.99 28.61
CA PRO A 129 -17.59 8.28 27.33
C PRO A 129 -16.22 7.67 27.04
N LEU A 130 -15.16 8.10 27.75
CA LEU A 130 -13.81 7.57 27.53
C LEU A 130 -13.45 6.44 28.50
N THR A 131 -14.40 5.87 29.21
CA THR A 131 -14.18 4.77 30.16
C THR A 131 -13.46 3.61 29.46
N GLY A 132 -12.34 3.17 30.03
CA GLY A 132 -11.55 2.07 29.51
C GLY A 132 -10.53 2.48 28.44
N MET A 133 -10.50 3.74 28.07
CA MET A 133 -9.57 4.23 27.05
C MET A 133 -8.33 4.87 27.65
N LYS A 134 -7.20 4.62 27.00
CA LYS A 134 -5.91 5.24 27.33
C LYS A 134 -5.50 6.15 26.19
N LEU A 135 -5.21 7.40 26.49
CA LEU A 135 -4.85 8.42 25.51
C LEU A 135 -3.43 8.92 25.76
N LEU A 136 -2.73 9.23 24.69
CA LEU A 136 -1.38 9.80 24.71
C LEU A 136 -1.43 11.17 24.05
N ALA A 137 -0.91 12.19 24.71
CA ALA A 137 -0.79 13.54 24.13
C ALA A 137 0.64 13.76 23.66
N VAL A 138 0.80 14.21 22.41
CA VAL A 138 2.11 14.42 21.80
C VAL A 138 2.22 15.84 21.29
N GLY A 139 3.30 16.52 21.64
CA GLY A 139 3.65 17.83 21.13
C GLY A 139 3.04 18.98 21.90
N LYS A 140 3.16 20.18 21.32
CA LYS A 140 2.65 21.40 21.93
C LYS A 140 1.18 21.60 21.52
N LEU A 141 0.30 21.46 22.48
CA LEU A 141 -1.14 21.56 22.29
C LEU A 141 -1.68 22.86 22.89
N LYS A 142 -2.93 23.19 22.58
CA LYS A 142 -3.58 24.40 23.10
C LYS A 142 -3.73 24.32 24.61
N LYS A 143 -4.12 23.14 25.12
CA LYS A 143 -4.20 22.88 26.56
C LYS A 143 -2.88 22.23 27.02
N ASN A 144 -2.48 22.53 28.25
CA ASN A 144 -1.29 21.89 28.82
C ASN A 144 -1.61 20.44 29.24
N LYS A 145 -0.58 19.69 29.58
CA LYS A 145 -0.72 18.26 29.90
C LYS A 145 -1.64 17.99 31.08
N ASP A 146 -1.60 18.86 32.09
CA ASP A 146 -2.43 18.69 33.28
C ASP A 146 -3.91 18.94 32.97
N GLU A 147 -4.18 19.94 32.13
CA GLU A 147 -5.54 20.24 31.65
C GLU A 147 -6.10 19.08 30.84
N ILE A 148 -5.30 18.52 29.94
CA ILE A 148 -5.71 17.38 29.11
C ILE A 148 -5.99 16.17 30.00
N LYS A 149 -5.11 15.91 30.96
CA LYS A 149 -5.28 14.81 31.90
C LYS A 149 -6.58 14.95 32.69
N ALA A 150 -6.86 16.16 33.19
CA ALA A 150 -8.08 16.45 33.95
C ALA A 150 -9.34 16.19 33.10
N VAL A 151 -9.35 16.67 31.86
CA VAL A 151 -10.49 16.50 30.94
C VAL A 151 -10.71 15.01 30.62
N VAL A 152 -9.62 14.27 30.32
CA VAL A 152 -9.71 12.86 30.00
C VAL A 152 -10.21 12.04 31.21
N GLU A 153 -9.68 12.31 32.39
CA GLU A 153 -10.08 11.60 33.61
C GLU A 153 -11.51 11.93 33.99
N GLU A 154 -11.95 13.16 33.79
CA GLU A 154 -13.36 13.56 34.03
C GLU A 154 -14.31 12.70 33.20
N MET A 155 -13.87 12.36 31.96
CA MET A 155 -14.68 11.53 31.06
C MET A 155 -14.41 10.03 31.20
N GLY A 156 -13.67 9.62 32.22
CA GLY A 156 -13.46 8.20 32.55
C GLY A 156 -12.24 7.57 31.88
N GLY A 157 -11.49 8.31 31.12
CA GLY A 157 -10.28 7.82 30.47
C GLY A 157 -9.04 7.96 31.34
N LYS A 158 -7.91 7.50 30.80
CA LYS A 158 -6.60 7.61 31.46
C LYS A 158 -5.57 8.10 30.44
N ILE A 159 -4.57 8.83 30.93
CA ILE A 159 -3.43 9.26 30.11
C ILE A 159 -2.31 8.23 30.29
N THR A 160 -1.63 7.90 29.18
CA THR A 160 -0.48 7.01 29.19
C THR A 160 0.69 7.69 28.47
N PRO A 161 1.92 7.53 28.96
CA PRO A 161 3.09 8.02 28.23
C PRO A 161 3.60 7.05 27.16
N SER A 162 3.03 5.86 27.09
CA SER A 162 3.50 4.80 26.18
C SER A 162 2.61 4.70 24.96
N ALA A 163 3.22 4.83 23.76
CA ALA A 163 2.51 4.68 22.50
C ALA A 163 1.92 3.27 22.35
N ASN A 164 2.63 2.26 22.83
CA ASN A 164 2.17 0.86 22.73
C ASN A 164 0.92 0.58 23.58
N LYS A 165 0.69 1.37 24.61
CA LYS A 165 -0.45 1.21 25.51
C LYS A 165 -1.61 2.14 25.17
N ALA A 166 -1.40 3.09 24.28
CA ALA A 166 -2.41 4.09 23.94
C ALA A 166 -3.45 3.54 22.99
N ASP A 167 -4.70 3.91 23.19
CA ASP A 167 -5.80 3.62 22.27
C ASP A 167 -5.96 4.73 21.22
N LEU A 168 -5.65 5.96 21.61
CA LEU A 168 -5.66 7.15 20.72
C LEU A 168 -4.52 8.08 21.10
N CYS A 169 -4.07 8.86 20.12
CA CYS A 169 -3.09 9.94 20.33
C CYS A 169 -3.75 11.28 20.03
N LEU A 170 -3.59 12.23 20.94
CA LEU A 170 -4.04 13.62 20.76
C LEU A 170 -2.85 14.44 20.27
N SER A 171 -3.02 15.14 19.16
CA SER A 171 -1.96 16.00 18.65
C SER A 171 -2.56 17.05 17.70
N ASN A 172 -1.74 17.60 16.81
CA ASN A 172 -2.20 18.55 15.79
C ASN A 172 -1.38 18.36 14.51
N ALA A 173 -1.84 18.99 13.42
CA ALA A 173 -1.24 18.82 12.11
C ALA A 173 0.26 19.21 12.08
N LYS A 174 0.62 20.29 12.79
CA LYS A 174 2.02 20.74 12.85
C LYS A 174 2.93 19.70 13.50
N GLU A 175 2.46 19.12 14.60
CA GLU A 175 3.24 18.10 15.32
C GLU A 175 3.33 16.82 14.49
N LEU A 176 2.26 16.49 13.76
CA LEU A 176 2.25 15.34 12.87
C LEU A 176 3.28 15.52 11.74
N GLU A 177 3.36 16.71 11.16
CA GLU A 177 4.33 17.01 10.09
C GLU A 177 5.77 16.91 10.57
N LYS A 178 6.04 17.30 11.81
CA LYS A 178 7.39 17.25 12.39
C LYS A 178 7.92 15.83 12.52
N MET A 179 7.02 14.86 12.66
CA MET A 179 7.38 13.44 12.85
C MET A 179 8.51 13.27 13.86
N THR A 180 8.29 13.81 15.06
CA THR A 180 9.24 13.62 16.18
C THR A 180 9.36 12.13 16.51
N LYS A 181 10.40 11.78 17.24
CA LYS A 181 10.60 10.41 17.70
C LYS A 181 9.34 9.83 18.36
N LYS A 182 8.67 10.65 19.18
CA LYS A 182 7.44 10.22 19.86
C LYS A 182 6.31 9.98 18.86
N MET A 183 6.19 10.81 17.82
CA MET A 183 5.20 10.61 16.77
C MET A 183 5.52 9.38 15.92
N GLU A 184 6.80 9.09 15.71
CA GLU A 184 7.22 7.85 15.03
C GLU A 184 6.82 6.62 15.85
N GLU A 185 6.98 6.67 17.18
CA GLU A 185 6.53 5.59 18.06
C GLU A 185 5.01 5.37 17.93
N VAL A 186 4.26 6.46 17.84
CA VAL A 186 2.80 6.42 17.65
C VAL A 186 2.45 5.75 16.31
N LYS A 187 3.17 6.13 15.26
CA LYS A 187 2.97 5.54 13.92
C LYS A 187 3.30 4.04 13.94
N GLU A 188 4.43 3.67 14.53
CA GLU A 188 4.85 2.26 14.64
C GLU A 188 3.85 1.42 15.42
N ALA A 189 3.25 1.99 16.46
CA ALA A 189 2.23 1.32 17.26
C ALA A 189 0.87 1.27 16.54
N GLY A 190 0.73 1.96 15.41
CA GLY A 190 -0.51 2.00 14.66
C GLY A 190 -1.62 2.76 15.37
N VAL A 191 -1.28 3.67 16.27
CA VAL A 191 -2.24 4.42 17.09
C VAL A 191 -2.74 5.62 16.28
N ARG A 192 -4.05 5.72 16.12
CA ARG A 192 -4.67 6.81 15.37
C ARG A 192 -4.47 8.14 16.08
N VAL A 193 -4.08 9.17 15.32
CA VAL A 193 -3.91 10.51 15.86
C VAL A 193 -5.18 11.32 15.56
N VAL A 194 -5.73 11.93 16.59
CA VAL A 194 -6.90 12.80 16.48
C VAL A 194 -6.55 14.21 16.93
N ALA A 195 -7.25 15.18 16.34
CA ALA A 195 -7.07 16.59 16.69
C ALA A 195 -7.57 16.83 18.12
N GLU A 196 -7.02 17.86 18.75
CA GLU A 196 -7.35 18.24 20.11
C GLU A 196 -8.85 18.50 20.33
N GLU A 197 -9.52 18.98 19.29
CA GLU A 197 -10.95 19.27 19.27
C GLU A 197 -11.81 18.03 19.52
N PHE A 198 -11.25 16.86 19.35
CA PHE A 198 -11.92 15.58 19.68
C PHE A 198 -12.42 15.57 21.12
N LEU A 199 -11.60 16.05 22.07
CA LEU A 199 -12.00 16.08 23.48
C LEU A 199 -13.23 16.96 23.74
N THR A 200 -13.30 18.08 23.05
CA THR A 200 -14.46 19.00 23.17
C THR A 200 -15.72 18.33 22.63
N ASP A 201 -15.62 17.69 21.47
CA ASP A 201 -16.78 17.04 20.84
C ASP A 201 -17.25 15.80 21.61
N VAL A 202 -16.34 15.05 22.19
CA VAL A 202 -16.69 13.88 23.02
C VAL A 202 -17.52 14.35 24.22
N LYS A 203 -17.16 15.49 24.82
CA LYS A 203 -17.87 16.03 25.98
C LYS A 203 -19.25 16.56 25.60
N ALA A 204 -19.39 17.16 24.42
CA ALA A 204 -20.57 17.90 24.00
C ALA A 204 -21.56 17.12 23.13
N SER A 205 -21.09 16.09 22.43
CA SER A 205 -21.85 15.40 21.38
C SER A 205 -22.41 14.06 21.89
N GLY A 206 -23.58 13.67 21.37
CA GLY A 206 -24.14 12.36 21.60
C GLY A 206 -23.71 11.30 20.59
N LYS A 207 -22.77 11.63 19.69
CA LYS A 207 -22.27 10.71 18.68
C LYS A 207 -21.37 9.64 19.28
N SER A 208 -21.28 8.50 18.60
CA SER A 208 -20.42 7.40 19.07
C SER A 208 -18.94 7.80 19.01
N LEU A 209 -18.12 7.19 19.86
CA LEU A 209 -16.68 7.42 19.86
C LEU A 209 -16.07 7.15 18.50
N GLN A 210 -16.51 6.11 17.84
CA GLN A 210 -15.98 5.72 16.52
C GLN A 210 -16.25 6.79 15.47
N GLU A 211 -17.44 7.38 15.47
CA GLU A 211 -17.78 8.49 14.57
C GLU A 211 -16.90 9.70 14.84
N LEU A 212 -16.72 10.06 16.11
CA LEU A 212 -15.93 11.22 16.52
C LEU A 212 -14.45 11.02 16.20
N VAL A 213 -13.92 9.81 16.39
CA VAL A 213 -12.54 9.49 16.02
C VAL A 213 -12.37 9.65 14.51
N SER A 214 -13.31 9.18 13.70
CA SER A 214 -13.26 9.34 12.23
C SER A 214 -13.26 10.80 11.82
N VAL A 215 -14.11 11.61 12.45
CA VAL A 215 -14.25 13.05 12.14
C VAL A 215 -12.95 13.80 12.46
N HIS A 216 -12.30 13.47 13.59
CA HIS A 216 -11.13 14.21 14.08
C HIS A 216 -9.79 13.58 13.72
N ALA A 217 -9.79 12.46 13.03
CA ALA A 217 -8.54 11.77 12.66
C ALA A 217 -7.71 12.64 11.71
N ILE A 218 -6.43 12.80 12.02
CA ILE A 218 -5.49 13.60 11.22
C ILE A 218 -4.32 12.78 10.71
N SER A 219 -4.15 11.54 11.19
CA SER A 219 -3.06 10.68 10.74
C SER A 219 -3.47 9.86 9.51
N PRO A 220 -2.51 9.60 8.58
CA PRO A 220 -2.78 8.69 7.47
C PRO A 220 -2.76 7.21 7.89
N TRP A 221 -2.31 6.91 9.09
CA TRP A 221 -2.32 5.56 9.66
C TRP A 221 -3.45 5.45 10.69
N GLY A 222 -3.79 4.21 11.05
CA GLY A 222 -4.86 3.95 12.00
C GLY A 222 -6.26 4.13 11.42
N ALA A 223 -6.40 3.98 10.09
CA ALA A 223 -7.68 4.14 9.41
C ALA A 223 -8.71 3.11 9.88
N GLU A 224 -9.98 3.48 9.81
CA GLU A 224 -11.08 2.60 10.18
C GLU A 224 -11.08 1.32 9.36
N VAL A 225 -11.30 0.23 10.03
CA VAL A 225 -11.25 -1.10 9.47
C VAL A 225 -12.60 -1.77 9.68
N LYS A 226 -13.10 -2.47 8.68
CA LYS A 226 -14.27 -3.33 8.83
C LYS A 226 -13.90 -4.44 9.80
N VAL A 227 -14.64 -4.54 10.89
CA VAL A 227 -14.35 -5.47 11.98
C VAL A 227 -15.09 -6.78 11.74
N GLU A 228 -14.35 -7.87 11.60
CA GLU A 228 -14.92 -9.22 11.66
C GLU A 228 -14.68 -9.76 13.06
N VAL A 229 -15.75 -10.20 13.70
CA VAL A 229 -15.67 -10.76 15.04
C VAL A 229 -15.39 -12.25 14.92
N LYS A 230 -14.22 -12.65 15.38
CA LYS A 230 -13.87 -14.07 15.52
C LYS A 230 -13.74 -14.37 17.01
N VAL A 231 -14.39 -15.42 17.44
CA VAL A 231 -14.23 -15.91 18.79
C VAL A 231 -13.08 -16.92 18.79
N GLU A 232 -11.99 -16.54 19.40
CA GLU A 232 -10.83 -17.44 19.53
C GLU A 232 -10.66 -17.82 21.00
N PRO A 233 -10.34 -19.08 21.27
CA PRO A 233 -9.96 -19.44 22.64
C PRO A 233 -8.64 -18.74 22.97
N LYS A 234 -8.54 -18.25 24.16
CA LYS A 234 -7.35 -17.53 24.64
C LYS A 234 -6.17 -18.48 24.66
N ALA A 235 -5.44 -18.52 23.58
CA ALA A 235 -4.12 -19.15 23.58
C ALA A 235 -3.20 -18.22 24.37
N ALA A 236 -2.51 -18.79 25.35
CA ALA A 236 -1.46 -18.03 26.01
C ALA A 236 -0.50 -17.55 24.93
N ALA A 237 -0.36 -16.26 24.79
CA ALA A 237 0.56 -15.71 23.84
C ALA A 237 1.97 -16.16 24.22
N VAL A 238 2.42 -17.19 23.56
CA VAL A 238 3.82 -17.52 23.62
C VAL A 238 4.51 -16.40 22.84
N PRO A 239 5.36 -15.64 23.47
CA PRO A 239 6.15 -14.71 22.70
C PRO A 239 6.89 -15.55 21.68
N SER A 240 6.53 -15.44 20.45
CA SER A 240 7.37 -15.99 19.42
C SER A 240 8.71 -15.26 19.56
N LYS A 241 9.65 -15.94 20.18
CA LYS A 241 11.02 -15.55 19.98
C LYS A 241 11.32 -15.94 18.53
N SER A 242 10.73 -15.21 17.61
CA SER A 242 11.35 -15.14 16.32
C SER A 242 12.77 -14.68 16.65
N GLY A 243 13.71 -15.50 16.32
CA GLY A 243 15.09 -15.10 16.47
C GLY A 243 15.39 -13.99 15.51
N ALA A 244 14.85 -12.84 15.82
CA ALA A 244 15.44 -11.64 15.34
C ALA A 244 16.77 -11.60 16.04
N MET A 245 17.82 -11.97 15.33
CA MET A 245 19.14 -11.58 15.72
C MET A 245 19.08 -10.06 15.85
N ALA A 246 18.84 -9.61 17.05
CA ALA A 246 19.07 -8.22 17.37
C ALA A 246 20.57 -8.02 17.21
N ALA A 247 20.96 -7.67 16.02
CA ALA A 247 22.29 -7.11 15.85
C ALA A 247 22.29 -5.86 16.71
N LYS A 248 22.99 -5.92 17.81
CA LYS A 248 23.23 -4.73 18.62
C LYS A 248 23.91 -3.74 17.69
N SER A 249 23.16 -2.79 17.19
CA SER A 249 23.77 -1.69 16.49
C SER A 249 24.47 -0.85 17.54
N THR A 250 25.78 -0.90 17.52
CA THR A 250 26.61 -0.05 18.37
C THR A 250 26.84 1.31 17.71
N GLY A 251 26.01 1.67 16.76
CA GLY A 251 26.12 2.96 16.10
C GLY A 251 24.97 3.88 16.47
N ARG A 252 25.17 4.60 17.57
CA ARG A 252 24.29 5.72 17.91
C ARG A 252 24.60 6.84 16.93
N VAL A 253 23.83 6.93 15.87
CA VAL A 253 23.88 8.11 15.02
C VAL A 253 23.30 9.25 15.84
N LYS A 254 24.15 10.16 16.24
CA LYS A 254 23.69 11.43 16.78
C LYS A 254 22.95 12.14 15.66
N GLU A 255 21.65 12.21 15.79
CA GLU A 255 20.89 13.16 15.00
C GLU A 255 21.33 14.55 15.44
N GLU A 256 22.10 15.19 14.61
CA GLU A 256 22.33 16.61 14.79
C GLU A 256 21.05 17.33 14.39
N GLU A 257 20.40 17.88 15.38
CA GLU A 257 19.34 18.87 15.14
C GLU A 257 20.01 20.11 14.53
N GLY A 258 20.08 20.11 13.25
CA GLY A 258 20.54 21.28 12.52
C GLY A 258 19.68 21.41 11.29
N GLY A 259 19.13 22.57 11.14
CA GLY A 259 18.17 22.90 10.11
C GLY A 259 18.41 22.23 8.77
N SER A 260 17.34 21.74 8.25
CA SER A 260 17.18 21.05 7.01
C SER A 260 17.84 21.76 5.82
N LYS A 261 19.12 21.58 5.73
CA LYS A 261 19.74 21.67 4.41
C LYS A 261 19.56 20.28 3.84
N SER A 262 18.63 20.13 2.93
CA SER A 262 18.48 18.93 2.13
C SER A 262 19.88 18.54 1.67
N LYS A 263 20.43 17.50 2.24
CA LYS A 263 21.67 16.95 1.74
C LYS A 263 21.40 16.51 0.32
N LYS A 264 21.99 17.18 -0.61
CA LYS A 264 21.89 16.89 -2.03
C LYS A 264 22.28 15.44 -2.26
N MET A 265 21.31 14.62 -2.62
CA MET A 265 21.58 13.26 -3.04
C MET A 265 22.30 13.32 -4.37
N LYS A 266 23.59 13.07 -4.34
CA LYS A 266 24.39 13.02 -5.54
C LYS A 266 24.16 11.66 -6.19
N LEU A 267 23.32 11.64 -7.17
CA LEU A 267 23.17 10.45 -8.01
C LEU A 267 24.38 10.39 -8.92
N THR A 268 25.07 9.27 -8.90
CA THR A 268 26.23 9.11 -9.73
C THR A 268 25.83 8.92 -11.17
N VAL A 269 26.54 9.59 -12.03
CA VAL A 269 26.30 9.61 -13.47
C VAL A 269 26.69 8.28 -14.13
N LYS A 270 27.37 7.40 -13.42
CA LYS A 270 27.80 6.10 -13.96
C LYS A 270 26.75 5.02 -13.63
N GLY A 271 25.90 4.71 -14.62
CA GLY A 271 25.04 3.54 -14.60
C GLY A 271 23.69 3.69 -13.89
N GLY A 272 23.41 4.79 -13.24
CA GLY A 272 22.06 5.10 -12.76
C GLY A 272 21.64 4.52 -11.42
N ALA A 273 22.52 3.92 -10.64
CA ALA A 273 22.18 3.45 -9.30
C ALA A 273 22.57 4.51 -8.26
N ALA A 274 21.66 4.81 -7.35
CA ALA A 274 21.89 5.81 -6.30
C ALA A 274 22.60 5.18 -5.10
N VAL A 275 23.59 5.90 -4.59
CA VAL A 275 24.26 5.52 -3.33
C VAL A 275 23.30 5.78 -2.18
N ASP A 276 23.11 4.80 -1.31
CA ASP A 276 22.24 4.94 -0.15
C ASP A 276 22.81 6.03 0.79
N PRO A 277 22.03 7.06 1.12
CA PRO A 277 22.53 8.14 1.98
C PRO A 277 22.98 7.68 3.37
N ASP A 278 22.43 6.57 3.87
CA ASP A 278 22.82 6.04 5.19
C ASP A 278 24.27 5.53 5.19
N SER A 279 24.88 5.32 4.03
CA SER A 279 26.30 4.97 3.93
C SER A 279 27.22 6.15 4.28
N GLY A 280 26.71 7.38 4.12
CA GLY A 280 27.51 8.59 4.27
C GLY A 280 28.47 8.85 3.12
N LEU A 281 28.38 8.07 2.05
CA LEU A 281 29.31 8.12 0.91
C LEU A 281 28.71 8.69 -0.36
N GLU A 282 27.52 9.27 -0.28
CA GLU A 282 26.81 9.77 -1.46
C GLU A 282 27.57 10.85 -2.22
N ASN A 283 28.50 11.57 -1.56
CA ASN A 283 29.27 12.64 -2.19
C ASN A 283 30.67 12.21 -2.63
N SER A 284 31.10 11.00 -2.27
CA SER A 284 32.49 10.56 -2.51
C SER A 284 32.61 9.23 -3.22
N ALA A 285 31.49 8.51 -3.39
CA ALA A 285 31.50 7.18 -3.97
C ALA A 285 30.31 6.98 -4.91
N HIS A 286 30.35 5.90 -5.66
CA HIS A 286 29.28 5.50 -6.58
C HIS A 286 29.09 3.98 -6.47
N VAL A 287 27.91 3.49 -6.89
CA VAL A 287 27.64 2.05 -6.93
C VAL A 287 28.51 1.42 -8.03
N LEU A 288 29.23 0.36 -7.71
CA LEU A 288 30.08 -0.34 -8.68
C LEU A 288 29.23 -0.90 -9.80
N GLU A 289 29.65 -0.60 -11.03
CA GLU A 289 29.08 -1.21 -12.24
C GLU A 289 30.17 -2.07 -12.87
N GLN A 290 29.81 -3.31 -13.19
CA GLN A 290 30.71 -4.21 -13.89
C GLN A 290 29.94 -5.09 -14.86
N SER A 291 30.37 -5.14 -16.11
CA SER A 291 29.73 -5.91 -17.18
C SER A 291 28.24 -5.58 -17.34
N GLY A 292 27.91 -4.30 -17.22
CA GLY A 292 26.53 -3.82 -17.35
C GLY A 292 25.66 -4.06 -16.13
N LYS A 293 26.21 -4.60 -15.05
CA LYS A 293 25.47 -4.92 -13.83
C LYS A 293 25.83 -3.96 -12.70
N MET A 294 24.80 -3.42 -12.05
CA MET A 294 24.97 -2.56 -10.86
C MET A 294 24.98 -3.44 -9.63
N TYR A 295 26.01 -3.30 -8.79
CA TYR A 295 26.13 -4.05 -7.55
C TYR A 295 25.32 -3.40 -6.45
N SER A 296 24.00 -3.51 -6.60
CA SER A 296 23.04 -2.97 -5.64
C SER A 296 21.81 -3.89 -5.63
N ALA A 297 21.30 -4.19 -4.45
CA ALA A 297 20.13 -5.03 -4.30
C ALA A 297 19.26 -4.53 -3.16
N THR A 298 17.95 -4.56 -3.38
CA THR A 298 16.95 -4.39 -2.34
C THR A 298 16.17 -5.69 -2.23
N LEU A 299 16.13 -6.24 -1.02
CA LEU A 299 15.55 -7.54 -0.76
C LEU A 299 14.38 -7.38 0.22
N GLY A 300 13.33 -8.18 0.02
CA GLY A 300 12.18 -8.18 0.90
C GLY A 300 11.88 -9.57 1.46
N LEU A 301 11.29 -9.60 2.65
CA LEU A 301 10.87 -10.84 3.29
C LEU A 301 9.62 -10.55 4.10
N VAL A 302 8.52 -11.17 3.72
CA VAL A 302 7.26 -11.06 4.44
C VAL A 302 6.74 -12.45 4.75
N ASP A 303 6.46 -12.70 6.02
CA ASP A 303 5.76 -13.91 6.45
C ASP A 303 4.81 -13.51 7.57
N ILE A 304 3.52 -13.52 7.28
CA ILE A 304 2.46 -13.12 8.23
C ILE A 304 2.48 -14.02 9.45
N VAL A 305 2.71 -15.33 9.25
CA VAL A 305 2.73 -16.30 10.37
C VAL A 305 3.85 -15.97 11.34
N ARG A 306 5.04 -15.64 10.83
CA ARG A 306 6.20 -15.24 11.64
C ARG A 306 6.10 -13.81 12.15
N GLY A 307 5.20 -13.01 11.59
CA GLY A 307 5.11 -11.58 11.89
C GLY A 307 6.25 -10.78 11.25
N THR A 308 6.86 -11.31 10.21
CA THR A 308 8.01 -10.68 9.54
C THR A 308 7.52 -9.75 8.42
N ASN A 309 8.07 -8.54 8.36
CA ASN A 309 7.87 -7.59 7.27
C ASN A 309 9.18 -6.79 7.16
N SER A 310 10.17 -7.39 6.51
CA SER A 310 11.57 -6.96 6.59
C SER A 310 12.14 -6.60 5.23
N TYR A 311 13.11 -5.70 5.25
CA TYR A 311 13.92 -5.34 4.08
C TYR A 311 15.39 -5.58 4.37
N TYR A 312 16.17 -5.74 3.31
CA TYR A 312 17.63 -5.79 3.38
C TYR A 312 18.18 -5.12 2.13
N LYS A 313 19.00 -4.09 2.33
CA LYS A 313 19.65 -3.36 1.22
C LYS A 313 21.14 -3.69 1.24
N LEU A 314 21.70 -3.85 0.06
CA LEU A 314 23.09 -4.27 -0.11
C LEU A 314 23.68 -3.54 -1.30
N GLN A 315 24.79 -2.82 -1.08
CA GLN A 315 25.47 -2.10 -2.15
C GLN A 315 26.97 -2.28 -2.05
N LEU A 316 27.62 -2.42 -3.21
CA LEU A 316 29.08 -2.33 -3.33
C LEU A 316 29.40 -0.95 -3.90
N LEU A 317 30.17 -0.16 -3.12
CA LEU A 317 30.49 1.22 -3.47
C LEU A 317 31.96 1.34 -3.83
N GLU A 318 32.25 2.13 -4.86
CA GLU A 318 33.61 2.44 -5.32
C GLU A 318 33.87 3.93 -5.14
N ASP A 319 35.02 4.30 -4.63
CA ASP A 319 35.45 5.69 -4.48
C ASP A 319 35.51 6.34 -5.85
N ASP A 320 35.06 7.59 -5.95
CA ASP A 320 35.04 8.34 -7.23
C ASP A 320 36.44 8.60 -7.80
N VAL A 321 37.47 8.64 -6.93
CA VAL A 321 38.84 9.05 -7.32
C VAL A 321 39.84 7.93 -7.03
N GLN A 322 39.84 7.38 -5.80
CA GLN A 322 40.81 6.43 -5.33
C GLN A 322 40.35 4.97 -5.47
N LYS A 323 41.30 4.04 -5.34
CA LYS A 323 40.98 2.60 -5.34
C LYS A 323 40.58 2.18 -3.95
N ARG A 324 39.38 2.57 -3.55
CA ARG A 324 38.77 2.20 -2.27
C ARG A 324 37.37 1.70 -2.53
N TYR A 325 36.97 0.67 -1.79
CA TYR A 325 35.69 0.00 -1.98
C TYR A 325 35.03 -0.20 -0.63
N TRP A 326 33.69 -0.22 -0.65
CA TRP A 326 32.91 -0.50 0.56
C TRP A 326 31.75 -1.42 0.19
N VAL A 327 31.37 -2.27 1.15
CA VAL A 327 30.11 -2.99 1.08
C VAL A 327 29.20 -2.38 2.15
N PHE A 328 28.11 -1.79 1.71
CA PHE A 328 27.12 -1.18 2.58
C PHE A 328 25.93 -2.11 2.71
N ARG A 329 25.45 -2.32 3.94
CA ARG A 329 24.29 -3.13 4.24
C ARG A 329 23.37 -2.36 5.17
N SER A 330 22.06 -2.45 4.94
CA SER A 330 21.04 -1.85 5.79
C SER A 330 19.87 -2.82 5.87
N TRP A 331 19.31 -2.99 7.04
CA TRP A 331 18.25 -3.96 7.27
C TRP A 331 17.28 -3.43 8.31
N GLY A 332 16.06 -3.98 8.32
CA GLY A 332 15.08 -3.61 9.32
C GLY A 332 13.68 -4.03 8.97
N ARG A 333 12.74 -3.56 9.80
CA ARG A 333 11.32 -3.78 9.58
C ARG A 333 10.76 -2.60 8.80
N VAL A 334 10.03 -2.89 7.74
CA VAL A 334 9.43 -1.86 6.87
C VAL A 334 8.49 -0.97 7.70
N GLY A 335 8.63 0.34 7.56
CA GLY A 335 7.77 1.31 8.23
C GLY A 335 8.13 1.61 9.67
N THR A 336 9.27 1.11 10.15
CA THR A 336 9.70 1.31 11.54
C THR A 336 11.14 1.79 11.61
N THR A 337 11.57 2.18 12.80
CA THR A 337 12.97 2.51 13.08
C THR A 337 13.80 1.29 13.47
N ILE A 338 13.17 0.11 13.55
CA ILE A 338 13.86 -1.14 13.88
C ILE A 338 14.78 -1.53 12.74
N GLY A 339 16.06 -1.74 13.06
CA GLY A 339 17.04 -2.16 12.07
C GLY A 339 18.40 -1.58 12.35
N GLY A 340 19.28 -1.73 11.39
CA GLY A 340 20.64 -1.24 11.50
C GLY A 340 21.32 -1.15 10.15
N HIS A 341 22.57 -0.77 10.16
CA HIS A 341 23.37 -0.75 8.94
C HIS A 341 24.83 -1.07 9.28
N LYS A 342 25.58 -1.43 8.25
CA LYS A 342 27.00 -1.74 8.38
C LYS A 342 27.72 -1.31 7.12
N LEU A 343 28.91 -0.71 7.30
CA LEU A 343 29.76 -0.28 6.21
C LEU A 343 31.14 -0.89 6.40
N ASP A 344 31.52 -1.84 5.54
CA ASP A 344 32.82 -2.48 5.56
C ASP A 344 33.70 -1.92 4.45
N LYS A 345 34.94 -1.55 4.78
CA LYS A 345 35.90 -0.97 3.84
C LYS A 345 36.84 -2.03 3.29
N PHE A 346 37.15 -1.94 2.02
CA PHE A 346 38.06 -2.84 1.31
C PHE A 346 39.03 -2.02 0.45
N SER A 347 40.28 -2.42 0.44
CA SER A 347 41.29 -1.83 -0.45
C SER A 347 41.33 -2.58 -1.81
N ASP A 348 40.81 -3.80 -1.84
CA ASP A 348 40.85 -4.69 -3.01
C ASP A 348 39.41 -4.88 -3.56
N LYS A 349 39.24 -4.61 -4.84
CA LYS A 349 37.97 -4.77 -5.54
C LYS A 349 37.43 -6.20 -5.44
N LEU A 350 38.29 -7.19 -5.65
CA LEU A 350 37.87 -8.60 -5.60
C LEU A 350 37.42 -9.02 -4.20
N ALA A 351 38.09 -8.51 -3.15
CA ALA A 351 37.67 -8.79 -1.78
C ALA A 351 36.29 -8.18 -1.49
N ALA A 352 36.05 -6.96 -1.96
CA ALA A 352 34.75 -6.30 -1.82
C ALA A 352 33.66 -7.07 -2.58
N MET A 353 33.96 -7.52 -3.80
CA MET A 353 33.02 -8.30 -4.61
C MET A 353 32.69 -9.63 -3.92
N ASP A 354 33.70 -10.33 -3.40
CA ASP A 354 33.51 -11.59 -2.67
C ASP A 354 32.61 -11.39 -1.45
N ASN A 355 32.78 -10.29 -0.73
CA ASN A 355 31.96 -9.96 0.43
C ASN A 355 30.50 -9.70 0.01
N PHE A 356 30.31 -8.89 -1.03
CA PHE A 356 28.96 -8.61 -1.57
C PHE A 356 28.25 -9.90 -1.99
N LEU A 357 28.94 -10.73 -2.76
CA LEU A 357 28.38 -12.00 -3.28
C LEU A 357 28.03 -12.95 -2.12
N GLY A 358 28.91 -13.03 -1.13
CA GLY A 358 28.68 -13.87 0.05
C GLY A 358 27.48 -13.43 0.86
N VAL A 359 27.32 -12.12 1.08
CA VAL A 359 26.17 -11.59 1.82
C VAL A 359 24.87 -11.85 1.03
N TYR A 360 24.90 -11.60 -0.27
CA TYR A 360 23.72 -11.86 -1.10
C TYR A 360 23.30 -13.33 -1.02
N THR A 361 24.25 -14.25 -1.15
CA THR A 361 23.96 -15.69 -1.08
C THR A 361 23.45 -16.09 0.30
N ASP A 362 24.02 -15.53 1.36
CA ASP A 362 23.56 -15.78 2.72
C ASP A 362 22.11 -15.35 2.92
N LYS A 363 21.76 -14.18 2.39
CA LYS A 363 20.42 -13.60 2.60
C LYS A 363 19.34 -14.20 1.70
N THR A 364 19.70 -14.65 0.50
CA THR A 364 18.71 -15.16 -0.49
C THR A 364 18.78 -16.65 -0.71
N GLY A 365 19.91 -17.28 -0.41
CA GLY A 365 20.17 -18.67 -0.77
C GLY A 365 20.54 -18.85 -2.24
N ASN A 366 20.70 -17.76 -2.98
CA ASN A 366 20.98 -17.78 -4.42
C ASN A 366 22.28 -17.05 -4.73
N THR A 367 22.94 -17.48 -5.82
CA THR A 367 24.11 -16.75 -6.32
C THR A 367 23.65 -15.43 -6.99
N TRP A 368 24.50 -14.42 -6.90
CA TRP A 368 24.24 -13.11 -7.55
C TRP A 368 24.11 -13.30 -9.07
N ASN A 369 23.10 -12.68 -9.65
CA ASN A 369 22.82 -12.73 -11.09
C ASN A 369 22.49 -14.13 -11.61
N CYS A 370 21.94 -15.00 -10.78
CA CYS A 370 21.47 -16.30 -11.25
C CYS A 370 20.32 -16.12 -12.25
N THR A 371 20.24 -17.00 -13.23
CA THR A 371 19.21 -16.92 -14.28
C THR A 371 17.84 -17.31 -13.76
N ASN A 372 17.78 -18.26 -12.83
CA ASN A 372 16.53 -18.72 -12.24
C ASN A 372 16.62 -18.58 -10.73
N PHE A 373 15.91 -17.59 -10.19
CA PHE A 373 15.87 -17.38 -8.75
C PHE A 373 14.95 -18.39 -8.08
N THR A 374 15.44 -19.04 -7.03
CA THR A 374 14.66 -19.97 -6.22
C THR A 374 14.41 -19.34 -4.86
N LYS A 375 13.13 -19.17 -4.49
CA LYS A 375 12.76 -18.66 -3.16
C LYS A 375 12.96 -19.77 -2.12
N TYR A 376 13.66 -19.47 -1.04
CA TYR A 376 13.89 -20.41 0.07
C TYR A 376 13.14 -19.94 1.32
N PRO A 377 12.69 -20.87 2.18
CA PRO A 377 12.01 -20.51 3.43
C PRO A 377 12.87 -19.61 4.29
N ASN A 378 12.25 -18.53 4.80
CA ASN A 378 12.87 -17.55 5.68
C ASN A 378 14.10 -16.86 5.08
N LYS A 379 14.18 -16.80 3.75
CA LYS A 379 15.22 -16.08 3.02
C LYS A 379 14.57 -14.96 2.20
N PHE A 380 15.37 -13.95 1.90
CA PHE A 380 14.90 -12.74 1.19
C PHE A 380 14.69 -12.98 -0.29
N TYR A 381 13.82 -12.18 -0.86
CA TYR A 381 13.50 -12.15 -2.29
C TYR A 381 13.96 -10.82 -2.90
N PRO A 382 14.65 -10.84 -4.05
CA PRO A 382 15.12 -9.59 -4.66
C PRO A 382 13.98 -8.83 -5.33
N LEU A 383 13.87 -7.54 -4.99
CA LEU A 383 12.91 -6.63 -5.60
C LEU A 383 13.56 -5.99 -6.82
N GLU A 384 12.83 -5.90 -7.93
CA GLU A 384 13.28 -5.18 -9.10
C GLU A 384 13.11 -3.69 -8.84
N ILE A 385 14.22 -2.98 -8.76
CA ILE A 385 14.23 -1.55 -8.54
C ILE A 385 14.66 -0.87 -9.83
N ASP A 386 13.85 0.08 -10.26
CA ASP A 386 14.20 0.95 -11.37
C ASP A 386 15.23 1.95 -10.84
N TYR A 387 16.51 1.70 -11.12
CA TYR A 387 17.59 2.57 -10.69
C TYR A 387 17.44 3.90 -11.39
N GLY A 388 16.76 4.80 -10.71
CA GLY A 388 16.36 6.05 -11.27
C GLY A 388 17.50 7.02 -11.44
N GLN A 389 17.13 8.18 -11.81
CA GLN A 389 18.05 9.23 -12.16
C GLN A 389 18.10 10.30 -11.09
N ASP A 390 18.83 11.34 -11.40
CA ASP A 390 19.10 12.45 -10.53
C ASP A 390 17.82 13.07 -9.96
N GLU A 391 17.58 12.92 -8.66
CA GLU A 391 16.43 13.56 -7.99
C GLU A 391 16.54 15.09 -8.07
N GLU A 392 17.76 15.63 -8.15
CA GLU A 392 17.96 17.05 -8.33
C GLU A 392 17.51 17.51 -9.72
N ALA A 393 17.77 16.70 -10.75
CA ALA A 393 17.29 17.01 -12.10
C ALA A 393 15.76 17.01 -12.14
N VAL A 394 15.13 16.01 -11.48
CA VAL A 394 13.66 15.96 -11.35
C VAL A 394 13.17 17.18 -10.60
N LYS A 395 13.82 17.54 -9.51
CA LYS A 395 13.46 18.71 -8.70
C LYS A 395 13.53 20.00 -9.51
N ARG A 396 14.61 20.18 -10.29
CA ARG A 396 14.75 21.34 -11.17
C ARG A 396 13.63 21.43 -12.20
N LEU A 397 13.18 20.27 -12.69
CA LEU A 397 12.08 20.20 -13.67
C LEU A 397 10.72 20.54 -13.06
N THR A 398 10.58 20.44 -11.74
CA THR A 398 9.30 20.66 -11.06
C THR A 398 9.22 22.00 -10.31
N GLU A 399 10.34 22.66 -10.04
CA GLU A 399 10.38 23.88 -9.21
C GLU A 399 10.58 25.19 -9.99
N SER A 400 10.47 25.15 -11.32
CA SER A 400 10.66 26.35 -12.14
C SER A 400 9.61 27.43 -11.82
N ALA A 401 10.06 28.67 -11.76
CA ALA A 401 9.16 29.82 -11.62
C ALA A 401 8.38 30.12 -12.91
N GLY A 402 8.77 29.49 -14.04
CA GLY A 402 8.08 29.67 -15.31
C GLY A 402 8.36 31.01 -16.00
N THR A 403 9.41 31.72 -15.60
CA THR A 403 9.73 33.05 -16.10
C THR A 403 10.08 33.06 -17.59
N LYS A 404 10.61 31.96 -18.12
CA LYS A 404 10.97 31.82 -19.53
C LYS A 404 9.88 31.12 -20.35
N SER A 405 8.81 30.65 -19.70
CA SER A 405 7.75 29.93 -20.38
C SER A 405 6.85 30.89 -21.17
N GLU A 406 6.49 30.51 -22.39
CA GLU A 406 5.50 31.23 -23.20
C GLU A 406 4.08 30.71 -23.01
N LEU A 407 3.91 29.66 -22.20
CA LEU A 407 2.58 29.10 -21.90
C LEU A 407 1.74 30.09 -21.08
N ALA A 408 0.44 30.08 -21.29
CA ALA A 408 -0.49 30.84 -20.47
C ALA A 408 -0.33 30.42 -19.00
N LYS A 409 -0.46 31.38 -18.07
CA LYS A 409 -0.29 31.14 -16.64
C LYS A 409 -1.15 29.96 -16.13
N PRO A 410 -2.45 29.86 -16.47
CA PRO A 410 -3.23 28.71 -16.01
C PRO A 410 -2.66 27.38 -16.50
N VAL A 411 -2.09 27.31 -17.71
CA VAL A 411 -1.47 26.10 -18.24
C VAL A 411 -0.20 25.78 -17.45
N GLN A 412 0.62 26.81 -17.13
CA GLN A 412 1.81 26.61 -16.30
C GLN A 412 1.45 26.00 -14.94
N GLU A 413 0.41 26.52 -14.30
CA GLU A 413 -0.06 26.02 -13.01
C GLU A 413 -0.56 24.57 -13.11
N LEU A 414 -1.25 24.26 -14.21
CA LEU A 414 -1.71 22.89 -14.48
C LEU A 414 -0.53 21.92 -14.61
N ILE A 415 0.51 22.32 -15.33
CA ILE A 415 1.72 21.46 -15.51
C ILE A 415 2.40 21.22 -14.18
N ARG A 416 2.53 22.25 -13.33
CA ARG A 416 3.08 22.09 -11.98
C ARG A 416 2.25 21.11 -11.16
N MET A 417 0.94 21.21 -11.25
CA MET A 417 0.00 20.35 -10.51
C MET A 417 0.12 18.90 -10.95
N ILE A 418 0.19 18.66 -12.26
CA ILE A 418 0.26 17.31 -12.84
C ILE A 418 1.57 16.61 -12.45
N PHE A 419 2.68 17.36 -12.43
CA PHE A 419 4.01 16.82 -12.17
C PHE A 419 4.50 17.09 -10.74
N ASP A 420 3.60 17.27 -9.79
CA ASP A 420 3.97 17.57 -8.40
C ASP A 420 4.45 16.29 -7.69
N VAL A 421 5.76 16.21 -7.48
CA VAL A 421 6.40 15.05 -6.83
C VAL A 421 5.91 14.90 -5.39
N GLU A 422 5.65 16.00 -4.68
CA GLU A 422 5.14 15.91 -3.30
C GLU A 422 3.77 15.26 -3.24
N SER A 423 2.90 15.53 -4.22
CA SER A 423 1.60 14.86 -4.33
C SER A 423 1.75 13.36 -4.60
N MET A 424 2.74 12.99 -5.43
CA MET A 424 3.04 11.58 -5.70
C MET A 424 3.47 10.87 -4.42
N LYS A 425 4.35 11.50 -3.63
CA LYS A 425 4.82 10.96 -2.34
C LYS A 425 3.66 10.81 -1.35
N LYS A 426 2.77 11.80 -1.26
CA LYS A 426 1.60 11.74 -0.40
C LYS A 426 0.68 10.58 -0.77
N ALA A 427 0.47 10.35 -2.07
CA ALA A 427 -0.36 9.23 -2.54
C ALA A 427 0.25 7.90 -2.12
N MET A 428 1.57 7.74 -2.26
CA MET A 428 2.25 6.51 -1.86
C MET A 428 2.12 6.25 -0.35
N VAL A 429 2.26 7.30 0.46
CA VAL A 429 2.08 7.18 1.93
C VAL A 429 0.63 6.79 2.26
N GLU A 430 -0.33 7.35 1.56
CA GLU A 430 -1.76 7.01 1.71
C GLU A 430 -2.01 5.53 1.42
N PHE A 431 -1.24 4.95 0.48
CA PHE A 431 -1.30 3.52 0.16
C PHE A 431 -0.45 2.65 1.10
N GLU A 432 0.07 3.25 2.17
CA GLU A 432 0.88 2.57 3.20
C GLU A 432 2.25 2.10 2.69
N ILE A 433 2.82 2.80 1.72
CA ILE A 433 4.16 2.51 1.21
C ILE A 433 5.17 3.34 1.99
N ASP A 434 6.23 2.69 2.50
CA ASP A 434 7.31 3.35 3.22
C ASP A 434 8.28 3.98 2.21
N LEU A 435 8.21 5.30 2.06
CA LEU A 435 9.05 6.03 1.10
C LEU A 435 10.54 6.01 1.46
N GLN A 436 10.89 5.83 2.74
CA GLN A 436 12.30 5.74 3.14
C GLN A 436 12.92 4.43 2.67
N LYS A 437 12.17 3.33 2.70
CA LYS A 437 12.65 2.01 2.31
C LYS A 437 12.41 1.73 0.83
N MET A 438 11.31 2.27 0.30
CA MET A 438 10.94 2.13 -1.12
C MET A 438 10.66 3.51 -1.69
N PRO A 439 11.70 4.24 -2.08
CA PRO A 439 11.52 5.61 -2.61
C PRO A 439 10.70 5.63 -3.90
N LEU A 440 10.11 6.80 -4.15
CA LEU A 440 9.34 7.07 -5.37
C LEU A 440 10.17 6.71 -6.62
N GLY A 441 9.52 6.04 -7.56
CA GLY A 441 10.14 5.69 -8.84
C GLY A 441 11.02 4.46 -8.80
N LYS A 442 11.00 3.72 -7.72
CA LYS A 442 11.91 2.57 -7.53
C LYS A 442 11.26 1.21 -7.81
N LEU A 443 9.93 1.11 -7.82
CA LEU A 443 9.28 -0.14 -8.20
C LEU A 443 9.20 -0.24 -9.74
N SER A 444 9.65 -1.34 -10.29
CA SER A 444 9.61 -1.53 -11.74
C SER A 444 8.18 -1.81 -12.20
N LYS A 445 7.88 -1.45 -13.43
CA LYS A 445 6.61 -1.79 -14.08
C LYS A 445 6.35 -3.28 -14.06
N ARG A 446 7.40 -4.08 -14.29
CA ARG A 446 7.33 -5.54 -14.27
C ARG A 446 6.92 -6.07 -12.89
N GLN A 447 7.45 -5.47 -11.83
CA GLN A 447 7.11 -5.85 -10.45
C GLN A 447 5.63 -5.54 -10.15
N ILE A 448 5.14 -4.40 -10.63
CA ILE A 448 3.72 -4.04 -10.49
C ILE A 448 2.85 -5.03 -11.26
N GLN A 449 3.24 -5.43 -12.47
CA GLN A 449 2.52 -6.43 -13.25
C GLN A 449 2.48 -7.79 -12.53
N SER A 450 3.58 -8.20 -11.90
CA SER A 450 3.63 -9.43 -11.12
C SER A 450 2.68 -9.35 -9.92
N ALA A 451 2.57 -8.18 -9.30
CA ALA A 451 1.65 -7.95 -8.19
C ALA A 451 0.20 -8.08 -8.64
N TYR A 452 -0.16 -7.55 -9.81
CA TYR A 452 -1.50 -7.73 -10.38
C TYR A 452 -1.82 -9.22 -10.57
N ALA A 453 -0.87 -9.99 -11.11
CA ALA A 453 -1.06 -11.43 -11.33
C ALA A 453 -1.31 -12.17 -10.01
N LEU A 454 -0.60 -11.77 -8.95
CA LEU A 454 -0.83 -12.34 -7.61
C LEU A 454 -2.22 -12.00 -7.09
N LEU A 455 -2.67 -10.77 -7.29
CA LEU A 455 -4.02 -10.37 -6.86
C LEU A 455 -5.11 -11.15 -7.64
N SER A 456 -4.86 -11.49 -8.90
CA SER A 456 -5.77 -12.36 -9.66
C SER A 456 -5.83 -13.75 -9.04
N GLU A 457 -4.71 -14.32 -8.63
CA GLU A 457 -4.67 -15.60 -7.93
C GLU A 457 -5.39 -15.52 -6.59
N VAL A 458 -5.21 -14.40 -5.86
CA VAL A 458 -5.91 -14.18 -4.58
C VAL A 458 -7.43 -14.13 -4.82
N GLN A 459 -7.85 -13.38 -5.82
CA GLN A 459 -9.28 -13.30 -6.17
C GLN A 459 -9.86 -14.67 -6.44
N GLN A 460 -9.16 -15.49 -7.22
CA GLN A 460 -9.63 -16.84 -7.54
C GLN A 460 -9.69 -17.71 -6.28
N ALA A 461 -8.67 -17.61 -5.41
CA ALA A 461 -8.62 -18.38 -4.17
C ALA A 461 -9.76 -17.99 -3.22
N VAL A 462 -10.05 -16.70 -3.09
CA VAL A 462 -11.15 -16.22 -2.25
C VAL A 462 -12.51 -16.68 -2.82
N THR A 463 -12.68 -16.55 -4.13
CA THR A 463 -13.92 -16.95 -4.83
C THR A 463 -14.16 -18.47 -4.67
N ASP A 464 -13.11 -19.27 -4.77
CA ASP A 464 -13.19 -20.74 -4.65
C ASP A 464 -13.26 -21.21 -3.20
N SER A 465 -13.24 -20.31 -2.24
CA SER A 465 -13.17 -20.64 -0.80
C SER A 465 -11.99 -21.56 -0.49
N SER A 466 -10.85 -21.26 -1.09
CA SER A 466 -9.62 -22.05 -0.93
C SER A 466 -9.13 -22.04 0.53
N ALA A 467 -8.27 -23.00 0.87
CA ALA A 467 -7.71 -23.11 2.21
C ALA A 467 -7.01 -21.84 2.64
N GLU A 468 -7.11 -21.50 3.93
CA GLU A 468 -6.46 -20.32 4.52
C GLU A 468 -4.94 -20.32 4.24
N SER A 469 -4.32 -21.50 4.21
CA SER A 469 -2.89 -21.63 3.92
C SER A 469 -2.53 -21.10 2.53
N GLN A 470 -3.40 -21.27 1.54
CA GLN A 470 -3.18 -20.75 0.19
C GLN A 470 -3.28 -19.22 0.17
N ILE A 471 -4.27 -18.69 0.88
CA ILE A 471 -4.46 -17.23 0.98
C ILE A 471 -3.28 -16.59 1.73
N LEU A 472 -2.79 -17.26 2.79
CA LEU A 472 -1.57 -16.84 3.51
C LEU A 472 -0.38 -16.75 2.56
N ASP A 473 -0.17 -17.80 1.78
CA ASP A 473 0.95 -17.88 0.86
C ASP A 473 0.91 -16.74 -0.18
N LEU A 474 -0.25 -16.54 -0.78
CA LEU A 474 -0.43 -15.49 -1.79
C LEU A 474 -0.27 -14.09 -1.16
N SER A 475 -0.78 -13.90 0.05
CA SER A 475 -0.63 -12.63 0.78
C SER A 475 0.84 -12.33 1.05
N ASN A 476 1.60 -13.32 1.52
CA ASN A 476 3.04 -13.17 1.76
C ASN A 476 3.78 -12.78 0.48
N ARG A 477 3.45 -13.43 -0.63
CA ARG A 477 4.04 -13.11 -1.94
C ARG A 477 3.74 -11.68 -2.36
N PHE A 478 2.48 -11.26 -2.22
CA PHE A 478 2.06 -9.92 -2.61
C PHE A 478 2.80 -8.86 -1.79
N TYR A 479 2.83 -9.01 -0.47
CA TYR A 479 3.48 -8.02 0.40
C TYR A 479 5.01 -8.04 0.25
N THR A 480 5.59 -9.14 -0.19
CA THR A 480 7.01 -9.17 -0.52
C THR A 480 7.30 -8.34 -1.76
N LEU A 481 6.45 -8.46 -2.80
CA LEU A 481 6.64 -7.71 -4.05
C LEU A 481 6.39 -6.21 -3.85
N ILE A 482 5.39 -5.85 -3.05
CA ILE A 482 5.00 -4.46 -2.82
C ILE A 482 5.10 -4.19 -1.31
N PRO A 483 6.27 -3.74 -0.84
CA PRO A 483 6.46 -3.51 0.60
C PRO A 483 5.49 -2.48 1.16
N HIS A 484 4.84 -2.84 2.25
CA HIS A 484 3.85 -2.01 2.93
C HIS A 484 4.33 -1.64 4.33
N ASP A 485 3.98 -0.44 4.76
CA ASP A 485 4.21 0.05 6.12
C ASP A 485 3.01 -0.31 7.00
N PHE A 486 3.14 -1.39 7.76
CA PHE A 486 2.12 -1.78 8.75
C PHE A 486 2.59 -1.52 10.17
N GLY A 487 3.70 -0.80 10.33
CA GLY A 487 4.28 -0.56 11.65
C GLY A 487 4.68 -1.89 12.30
N MET A 488 4.30 -2.07 13.54
CA MET A 488 4.60 -3.30 14.29
C MET A 488 3.56 -4.39 14.10
N LYS A 489 2.49 -4.10 13.37
CA LYS A 489 1.39 -5.05 13.18
C LYS A 489 1.67 -6.04 12.07
N LYS A 490 1.06 -7.21 12.18
CA LYS A 490 1.12 -8.22 11.11
C LYS A 490 0.37 -7.70 9.89
N PRO A 491 0.91 -7.92 8.68
CA PRO A 491 0.16 -7.58 7.47
C PRO A 491 -1.19 -8.31 7.44
N PRO A 492 -2.28 -7.65 7.04
CA PRO A 492 -3.59 -8.32 6.98
C PRO A 492 -3.66 -9.34 5.85
N LEU A 493 -4.35 -10.43 6.09
CA LEU A 493 -4.61 -11.43 5.04
C LEU A 493 -5.46 -10.82 3.92
N LEU A 494 -5.14 -11.16 2.69
CA LEU A 494 -5.94 -10.79 1.51
C LEU A 494 -7.10 -11.77 1.39
N SER A 495 -8.02 -11.73 2.36
CA SER A 495 -9.05 -12.77 2.55
C SER A 495 -10.44 -12.39 2.09
N ASN A 496 -10.64 -11.13 1.66
CA ASN A 496 -11.95 -10.73 1.12
C ASN A 496 -11.79 -9.91 -0.15
N LEU A 497 -12.81 -9.96 -1.00
CA LEU A 497 -12.77 -9.33 -2.32
C LEU A 497 -12.71 -7.80 -2.25
N ASP A 498 -13.31 -7.20 -1.22
CA ASP A 498 -13.26 -5.73 -1.06
C ASP A 498 -11.83 -5.26 -0.81
N TYR A 499 -11.08 -6.00 0.02
CA TYR A 499 -9.69 -5.67 0.31
C TYR A 499 -8.81 -5.89 -0.94
N VAL A 500 -9.07 -6.98 -1.68
CA VAL A 500 -8.39 -7.24 -2.96
C VAL A 500 -8.64 -6.07 -3.93
N GLN A 501 -9.89 -5.61 -4.01
CA GLN A 501 -10.23 -4.47 -4.87
C GLN A 501 -9.46 -3.21 -4.49
N SER A 502 -9.32 -2.94 -3.19
CA SER A 502 -8.56 -1.77 -2.73
C SER A 502 -7.09 -1.87 -3.15
N LYS A 503 -6.51 -3.07 -3.15
CA LYS A 503 -5.13 -3.28 -3.60
C LYS A 503 -4.99 -3.15 -5.12
N VAL A 504 -5.99 -3.57 -5.88
CA VAL A 504 -6.03 -3.35 -7.33
C VAL A 504 -6.01 -1.84 -7.63
N GLN A 505 -6.83 -1.07 -6.91
CA GLN A 505 -6.87 0.38 -7.07
C GLN A 505 -5.54 1.02 -6.71
N MET A 506 -4.89 0.53 -5.65
CA MET A 506 -3.55 0.97 -5.27
C MET A 506 -2.55 0.74 -6.41
N LEU A 507 -2.55 -0.45 -7.00
CA LEU A 507 -1.63 -0.77 -8.11
C LEU A 507 -1.91 0.09 -9.34
N ASP A 508 -3.19 0.36 -9.65
CA ASP A 508 -3.57 1.26 -10.75
C ASP A 508 -2.93 2.63 -10.54
N ASN A 509 -3.01 3.16 -9.32
CA ASN A 509 -2.44 4.46 -8.98
C ASN A 509 -0.90 4.44 -8.99
N LEU A 510 -0.29 3.38 -8.48
CA LEU A 510 1.17 3.24 -8.49
C LEU A 510 1.70 3.21 -9.93
N LEU A 511 1.00 2.52 -10.82
CA LEU A 511 1.40 2.45 -12.22
C LEU A 511 1.39 3.83 -12.87
N ASP A 512 0.36 4.63 -12.59
CA ASP A 512 0.26 6.00 -13.13
C ASP A 512 1.32 6.93 -12.52
N ILE A 513 1.61 6.79 -11.22
CA ILE A 513 2.68 7.54 -10.57
C ILE A 513 4.03 7.19 -11.22
N GLU A 514 4.26 5.91 -11.53
CA GLU A 514 5.47 5.46 -12.22
C GLU A 514 5.58 6.08 -13.61
N VAL A 515 4.48 6.18 -14.35
CA VAL A 515 4.47 6.84 -15.65
C VAL A 515 4.85 8.31 -15.48
N ALA A 516 4.25 9.02 -14.54
CA ALA A 516 4.54 10.44 -14.28
C ALA A 516 6.02 10.66 -13.92
N TYR A 517 6.53 9.86 -13.00
CA TYR A 517 7.93 9.99 -12.55
C TYR A 517 8.90 9.63 -13.67
N SER A 518 8.57 8.64 -14.48
CA SER A 518 9.37 8.23 -15.63
C SER A 518 9.46 9.37 -16.67
N LEU A 519 8.38 10.08 -16.91
CA LEU A 519 8.37 11.24 -17.80
C LEU A 519 9.31 12.33 -17.27
N LEU A 520 9.27 12.60 -15.96
CA LEU A 520 10.18 13.58 -15.36
C LEU A 520 11.65 13.17 -15.52
N ARG A 521 11.96 11.90 -15.30
CA ARG A 521 13.33 11.38 -15.43
C ARG A 521 13.84 11.43 -16.86
N GLY A 522 12.95 11.33 -17.84
CA GLY A 522 13.30 11.25 -19.26
C GLY A 522 13.78 12.54 -19.89
N GLY A 523 13.75 13.67 -19.13
CA GLY A 523 14.10 14.93 -19.71
C GLY A 523 15.52 15.44 -19.42
N UNK A 524 16.25 15.00 -20.04
CA UNK A 524 17.54 15.25 -19.70
C UNK A 524 18.25 16.38 -20.26
N GLU A 525 17.87 16.66 -21.33
CA GLU A 525 18.70 17.66 -21.97
C GLU A 525 18.18 19.08 -21.71
N ASP A 526 19.05 19.87 -21.11
CA ASP A 526 18.78 21.28 -20.91
C ASP A 526 19.09 22.03 -22.21
N ASN A 527 18.05 22.29 -22.99
CA ASN A 527 18.16 23.04 -24.27
C ASN A 527 17.91 24.52 -24.07
N GLY A 528 18.03 25.02 -22.82
CA GLY A 528 17.73 26.40 -22.52
C GLY A 528 16.23 26.68 -22.42
N LYS A 529 15.39 25.67 -22.54
CA LYS A 529 13.95 25.79 -22.39
C LYS A 529 13.56 25.84 -20.91
N ASP A 530 12.48 26.54 -20.62
CA ASP A 530 11.92 26.51 -19.28
C ASP A 530 11.50 25.05 -18.94
N PRO A 531 11.82 24.57 -17.75
CA PRO A 531 11.41 23.21 -17.33
C PRO A 531 9.90 22.94 -17.47
N ILE A 532 9.07 23.96 -17.23
CA ILE A 532 7.61 23.80 -17.42
C ILE A 532 7.28 23.46 -18.88
N ASP A 533 7.96 24.13 -19.83
CA ASP A 533 7.76 23.87 -21.26
C ASP A 533 8.24 22.46 -21.63
N ILE A 534 9.34 22.00 -21.04
CA ILE A 534 9.85 20.63 -21.25
C ILE A 534 8.82 19.62 -20.79
N ASN A 535 8.27 19.80 -19.59
CA ASN A 535 7.24 18.91 -19.03
C ASN A 535 5.96 18.94 -19.86
N TYR A 536 5.57 20.12 -20.32
CA TYR A 536 4.42 20.29 -21.21
C TYR A 536 4.58 19.45 -22.47
N GLU A 537 5.74 19.52 -23.10
CA GLU A 537 6.03 18.77 -24.34
C GLU A 537 5.96 17.25 -24.12
N LYS A 538 6.36 16.77 -22.96
CA LYS A 538 6.33 15.34 -22.62
C LYS A 538 4.91 14.78 -22.59
N LEU A 539 3.92 15.61 -22.34
CA LEU A 539 2.52 15.17 -22.32
C LEU A 539 1.97 14.88 -23.72
N LYS A 540 2.60 15.42 -24.76
CA LYS A 540 2.15 15.26 -26.16
C LYS A 540 0.68 15.59 -26.30
N THR A 541 0.27 16.67 -25.64
CA THR A 541 -1.12 17.13 -25.57
C THR A 541 -1.12 18.65 -25.71
N LYS A 542 -1.85 19.15 -26.69
CA LYS A 542 -2.08 20.59 -26.81
C LYS A 542 -3.12 20.99 -25.77
N ILE A 543 -2.79 22.00 -24.94
CA ILE A 543 -3.66 22.44 -23.85
C ILE A 543 -3.88 23.96 -24.01
N GLU A 544 -5.14 24.36 -24.17
CA GLU A 544 -5.52 25.78 -24.34
C GLU A 544 -6.57 26.15 -23.30
N VAL A 545 -6.44 27.35 -22.75
CA VAL A 545 -7.43 27.89 -21.82
C VAL A 545 -8.70 28.25 -22.60
N VAL A 546 -9.85 27.79 -22.11
CA VAL A 546 -11.16 28.13 -22.68
C VAL A 546 -11.64 29.43 -22.04
N ASP A 547 -12.06 30.38 -22.87
CA ASP A 547 -12.65 31.64 -22.40
C ASP A 547 -13.95 31.33 -21.62
N LYS A 548 -14.01 31.75 -20.37
CA LYS A 548 -15.16 31.49 -19.49
C LYS A 548 -16.46 32.13 -19.98
N ASN A 549 -16.35 33.12 -20.88
CA ASN A 549 -17.54 33.79 -21.47
C ASN A 549 -17.96 33.15 -22.78
N SER A 550 -17.28 32.08 -23.23
CA SER A 550 -17.61 31.37 -24.47
C SER A 550 -18.85 30.50 -24.31
N GLU A 551 -19.49 30.17 -25.41
CA GLU A 551 -20.63 29.27 -25.44
C GLU A 551 -20.28 27.88 -24.91
N GLU A 552 -19.11 27.36 -25.30
CA GLU A 552 -18.66 26.03 -24.82
C GLU A 552 -18.43 26.03 -23.31
N ALA A 553 -17.87 27.12 -22.75
CA ALA A 553 -17.68 27.24 -21.30
C ALA A 553 -19.04 27.26 -20.57
N GLU A 554 -20.01 27.97 -21.11
CA GLU A 554 -21.36 28.06 -20.53
C GLU A 554 -22.03 26.68 -20.48
N ILE A 555 -21.92 25.92 -21.57
CA ILE A 555 -22.47 24.55 -21.63
C ILE A 555 -21.82 23.66 -20.58
N ILE A 556 -20.49 23.72 -20.48
CA ILE A 556 -19.73 22.91 -19.52
C ILE A 556 -20.06 23.31 -18.08
N MET A 557 -20.17 24.62 -17.80
CA MET A 557 -20.54 25.10 -16.46
C MET A 557 -21.94 24.63 -16.07
N GLN A 558 -22.89 24.66 -16.99
CA GLN A 558 -24.23 24.13 -16.74
C GLN A 558 -24.19 22.62 -16.48
N TYR A 559 -23.36 21.90 -17.20
CA TYR A 559 -23.20 20.45 -17.02
C TYR A 559 -22.71 20.16 -15.60
N VAL A 560 -21.71 20.91 -15.11
CA VAL A 560 -21.21 20.79 -13.73
C VAL A 560 -22.35 21.11 -12.73
N LYS A 561 -23.03 22.23 -12.92
CA LYS A 561 -24.07 22.69 -12.00
C LYS A 561 -25.24 21.71 -11.91
N ASN A 562 -25.74 21.24 -13.05
CA ASN A 562 -26.97 20.46 -13.13
C ASN A 562 -26.80 19.01 -12.74
N THR A 563 -25.59 18.44 -12.85
CA THR A 563 -25.37 17.01 -12.63
C THR A 563 -24.61 16.69 -11.35
N HIS A 564 -24.54 17.64 -10.42
CA HIS A 564 -24.06 17.36 -9.08
C HIS A 564 -25.17 16.63 -8.31
N ALA A 565 -24.93 15.38 -7.95
CA ALA A 565 -25.95 14.52 -7.36
C ALA A 565 -26.32 14.97 -5.94
N ALA A 566 -27.59 14.85 -5.60
CA ALA A 566 -28.08 15.24 -4.26
C ALA A 566 -27.46 14.42 -3.14
N THR A 567 -27.07 13.18 -3.40
CA THR A 567 -26.40 12.31 -2.40
C THR A 567 -24.92 12.68 -2.19
N HIS A 568 -24.32 13.45 -3.10
CA HIS A 568 -22.93 13.90 -2.98
C HIS A 568 -22.90 15.31 -2.40
N ASN A 569 -23.45 15.47 -1.20
CA ASN A 569 -23.73 16.78 -0.60
C ASN A 569 -22.66 17.27 0.38
N THR A 570 -21.54 16.56 0.51
CA THR A 570 -20.47 16.95 1.42
C THR A 570 -19.60 18.09 0.86
N TYR A 571 -19.72 18.34 -0.43
CA TYR A 571 -18.95 19.39 -1.10
C TYR A 571 -19.75 19.95 -2.27
N THR A 572 -19.39 21.17 -2.68
CA THR A 572 -19.82 21.76 -3.94
C THR A 572 -18.61 21.91 -4.85
N LEU A 573 -18.84 22.02 -6.16
CA LEU A 573 -17.78 22.14 -7.15
C LEU A 573 -17.75 23.55 -7.72
N GLU A 574 -16.57 24.14 -7.75
CA GLU A 574 -16.32 25.44 -8.35
C GLU A 574 -15.26 25.26 -9.44
N VAL A 575 -15.64 25.49 -10.69
CA VAL A 575 -14.70 25.35 -11.81
C VAL A 575 -13.76 26.55 -11.80
N ASP A 576 -12.48 26.30 -11.61
CA ASP A 576 -11.44 27.32 -11.62
C ASP A 576 -10.99 27.64 -13.03
N GLU A 577 -10.68 26.60 -13.83
CA GLU A 577 -10.27 26.73 -15.22
C GLU A 577 -10.84 25.59 -16.06
N ILE A 578 -11.13 25.91 -17.32
CA ILE A 578 -11.49 24.92 -18.33
C ILE A 578 -10.39 24.93 -19.39
N PHE A 579 -9.84 23.77 -19.69
CA PHE A 579 -8.84 23.61 -20.73
C PHE A 579 -9.40 22.77 -21.86
N LYS A 580 -9.19 23.21 -23.09
CA LYS A 580 -9.45 22.39 -24.27
C LYS A 580 -8.19 21.60 -24.54
N ILE A 581 -8.32 20.29 -24.67
CA ILE A 581 -7.16 19.41 -24.85
C ILE A 581 -7.28 18.65 -26.17
N VAL A 582 -6.14 18.47 -26.82
CA VAL A 582 -6.01 17.67 -28.05
C VAL A 582 -4.78 16.79 -27.86
N ARG A 583 -5.01 15.50 -27.61
CA ARG A 583 -3.91 14.55 -27.48
C ARG A 583 -3.40 14.15 -28.87
N GLU A 584 -2.08 14.15 -29.02
CA GLU A 584 -1.42 13.80 -30.28
C GLU A 584 -1.82 12.37 -30.68
N GLY A 585 -2.37 12.22 -31.90
CA GLY A 585 -2.74 10.93 -32.47
C GLY A 585 -4.08 10.35 -32.00
N GLU A 586 -4.72 10.95 -30.99
CA GLU A 586 -5.97 10.40 -30.46
C GLU A 586 -7.12 10.51 -31.44
N TYR A 587 -7.24 11.64 -32.14
CA TYR A 587 -8.32 11.82 -33.10
C TYR A 587 -8.21 10.83 -34.26
N GLN A 588 -6.97 10.56 -34.73
CA GLN A 588 -6.75 9.58 -35.78
C GLN A 588 -7.20 8.19 -35.35
N ARG A 589 -6.92 7.84 -34.11
CA ARG A 589 -7.38 6.57 -33.51
C ARG A 589 -8.91 6.53 -33.40
N PHE A 590 -9.52 7.66 -33.05
CA PHE A 590 -10.97 7.81 -32.89
C PHE A 590 -11.72 7.82 -34.22
N ARG A 591 -11.06 8.15 -35.31
CA ARG A 591 -11.70 8.40 -36.63
C ARG A 591 -12.67 7.30 -37.08
N PRO A 592 -12.43 5.99 -36.89
CA PRO A 592 -13.43 4.98 -37.24
C PRO A 592 -14.78 5.11 -36.51
N PHE A 593 -14.78 5.83 -35.40
CA PHE A 593 -15.98 5.99 -34.55
C PHE A 593 -16.59 7.39 -34.63
N LYS A 594 -15.99 8.29 -35.40
CA LYS A 594 -16.40 9.71 -35.42
C LYS A 594 -17.85 9.91 -35.89
N ASP A 595 -18.37 9.00 -36.69
CA ASP A 595 -19.73 9.07 -37.22
C ASP A 595 -20.67 8.04 -36.58
N LEU A 596 -20.20 7.30 -35.58
CA LEU A 596 -21.05 6.37 -34.86
C LEU A 596 -22.14 7.17 -34.10
N HIS A 597 -23.36 6.68 -34.13
CA HIS A 597 -24.47 7.33 -33.43
C HIS A 597 -24.24 7.28 -31.90
N ASN A 598 -24.95 8.12 -31.17
CA ASN A 598 -24.91 8.16 -29.70
C ASN A 598 -23.50 8.46 -29.17
N ARG A 599 -22.90 9.52 -29.67
CA ARG A 599 -21.66 10.05 -29.12
C ARG A 599 -22.02 11.08 -28.07
N GLN A 600 -21.51 10.90 -26.85
CA GLN A 600 -21.82 11.76 -25.73
C GLN A 600 -20.57 12.31 -25.09
N LEU A 601 -20.68 13.51 -24.54
CA LEU A 601 -19.60 14.16 -23.75
C LEU A 601 -19.81 13.75 -22.29
N LEU A 602 -18.91 12.91 -21.78
CA LEU A 602 -19.07 12.27 -20.47
C LEU A 602 -17.87 12.55 -19.56
N TRP A 603 -18.14 12.48 -18.26
CA TRP A 603 -17.17 12.77 -17.21
C TRP A 603 -16.27 11.57 -16.89
N HIS A 604 -15.01 11.88 -16.60
CA HIS A 604 -14.07 10.91 -16.04
C HIS A 604 -13.26 11.63 -14.97
N GLY A 605 -13.18 11.05 -13.78
CA GLY A 605 -12.39 11.60 -12.67
C GLY A 605 -11.27 10.67 -12.28
N SER A 606 -10.16 11.23 -11.84
CA SER A 606 -9.00 10.47 -11.40
C SER A 606 -8.14 11.35 -10.48
N ARG A 607 -7.26 10.74 -9.72
CA ARG A 607 -6.31 11.49 -8.89
C ARG A 607 -5.42 12.37 -9.76
N THR A 608 -5.03 13.52 -9.23
CA THR A 608 -4.15 14.47 -9.94
C THR A 608 -2.86 13.78 -10.41
N THR A 609 -2.32 12.87 -9.59
CA THR A 609 -1.08 12.14 -9.89
C THR A 609 -1.21 11.21 -11.09
N ASN A 610 -2.43 10.92 -11.57
CA ASN A 610 -2.67 10.04 -12.69
C ASN A 610 -2.69 10.79 -14.05
N TYR A 611 -2.74 12.12 -14.03
CA TYR A 611 -2.99 12.88 -15.27
C TYR A 611 -1.80 12.98 -16.19
N ALA A 612 -0.56 12.89 -15.68
CA ALA A 612 0.59 12.80 -16.58
C ALA A 612 0.46 11.55 -17.47
N GLY A 613 0.08 10.43 -16.88
CA GLY A 613 -0.18 9.20 -17.62
C GLY A 613 -1.37 9.31 -18.57
N ILE A 614 -2.47 9.89 -18.10
CA ILE A 614 -3.70 10.02 -18.90
C ILE A 614 -3.46 10.90 -20.13
N LEU A 615 -2.81 12.05 -19.95
CA LEU A 615 -2.57 12.96 -21.08
C LEU A 615 -1.53 12.40 -22.04
N SER A 616 -0.45 11.81 -21.55
CA SER A 616 0.61 11.28 -22.41
C SER A 616 0.21 9.99 -23.13
N GLN A 617 -0.59 9.13 -22.50
CA GLN A 617 -0.92 7.80 -23.04
C GLN A 617 -2.42 7.59 -23.32
N GLY A 618 -3.26 8.53 -22.93
CA GLY A 618 -4.72 8.39 -23.03
C GLY A 618 -5.29 7.58 -21.87
N LEU A 619 -6.61 7.48 -21.83
CA LEU A 619 -7.28 6.59 -20.89
C LEU A 619 -7.00 5.15 -21.35
N ARG A 620 -6.67 4.31 -20.37
CA ARG A 620 -6.22 2.94 -20.64
C ARG A 620 -7.15 1.94 -19.97
N ILE A 621 -7.17 0.76 -20.54
CA ILE A 621 -7.90 -0.38 -19.97
C ILE A 621 -6.94 -1.13 -19.06
N ALA A 622 -7.44 -1.65 -17.95
CA ALA A 622 -6.64 -2.39 -16.99
C ALA A 622 -5.90 -3.54 -17.68
N PRO A 623 -4.66 -3.85 -17.23
CA PRO A 623 -3.88 -4.89 -17.88
C PRO A 623 -4.52 -6.27 -17.72
N PRO A 624 -4.21 -7.22 -18.63
CA PRO A 624 -4.80 -8.56 -18.55
C PRO A 624 -4.53 -9.27 -17.21
N GLU A 625 -3.41 -8.96 -16.57
CA GLU A 625 -2.99 -9.56 -15.30
C GLU A 625 -3.87 -9.11 -14.13
N ALA A 626 -4.53 -7.95 -14.22
CA ALA A 626 -5.32 -7.41 -13.12
C ALA A 626 -6.55 -8.28 -12.84
N PRO A 627 -6.92 -8.45 -11.57
CA PRO A 627 -8.12 -9.23 -11.24
C PRO A 627 -9.39 -8.52 -11.68
N VAL A 628 -10.40 -9.30 -12.05
CA VAL A 628 -11.67 -8.79 -12.58
C VAL A 628 -12.52 -8.11 -11.50
N THR A 629 -12.34 -8.44 -10.23
CA THR A 629 -13.14 -7.89 -9.14
C THR A 629 -12.99 -6.38 -8.96
N GLY A 630 -11.95 -5.78 -9.51
CA GLY A 630 -11.77 -4.34 -9.44
C GLY A 630 -12.74 -3.55 -10.30
N TYR A 631 -13.53 -4.19 -11.16
CA TYR A 631 -14.24 -3.52 -12.25
C TYR A 631 -15.67 -4.06 -12.36
N MET A 632 -16.65 -3.22 -12.02
CA MET A 632 -18.06 -3.62 -11.94
C MET A 632 -18.59 -4.24 -13.23
N PHE A 633 -18.17 -3.73 -14.37
CA PHE A 633 -18.62 -4.20 -15.69
C PHE A 633 -17.44 -4.70 -16.54
N GLY A 634 -16.40 -5.21 -15.89
CA GLY A 634 -15.21 -5.72 -16.57
C GLY A 634 -14.21 -4.64 -16.91
N LYS A 635 -13.16 -5.03 -17.58
CA LYS A 635 -12.02 -4.15 -17.91
C LYS A 635 -12.36 -3.30 -19.12
N GLY A 636 -12.63 -2.03 -18.88
CA GLY A 636 -12.96 -1.04 -19.89
C GLY A 636 -12.61 0.35 -19.40
N VAL A 637 -13.01 1.35 -20.17
CA VAL A 637 -12.86 2.75 -19.77
C VAL A 637 -14.23 3.23 -19.28
N TYR A 638 -14.28 3.80 -18.10
CA TYR A 638 -15.51 4.13 -17.36
C TYR A 638 -15.77 5.63 -17.37
N PHE A 639 -17.04 5.99 -17.60
CA PHE A 639 -17.51 7.37 -17.63
C PHE A 639 -18.81 7.52 -16.88
N ALA A 640 -19.13 8.77 -16.49
CA ALA A 640 -20.40 9.12 -15.85
C ALA A 640 -21.03 10.32 -16.56
N ASP A 641 -22.36 10.44 -16.42
CA ASP A 641 -23.09 11.63 -16.87
C ASP A 641 -23.46 12.53 -15.69
N MET A 642 -23.17 12.11 -14.46
CA MET A 642 -23.31 12.96 -13.27
C MET A 642 -21.91 13.35 -12.81
N VAL A 643 -21.63 14.67 -12.80
CA VAL A 643 -20.27 15.19 -12.53
C VAL A 643 -19.75 14.72 -11.17
N SER A 644 -20.60 14.72 -10.15
CA SER A 644 -20.16 14.36 -8.79
C SER A 644 -19.78 12.88 -8.66
N LYS A 645 -20.36 12.01 -9.49
CA LYS A 645 -19.94 10.60 -9.51
C LYS A 645 -18.48 10.50 -9.94
N SER A 646 -18.08 11.20 -10.99
CA SER A 646 -16.69 11.23 -11.44
C SER A 646 -15.80 12.01 -10.48
N ALA A 647 -16.29 13.09 -9.89
CA ALA A 647 -15.53 13.92 -8.95
C ALA A 647 -15.07 13.12 -7.73
N ASN A 648 -15.85 12.15 -7.29
CA ASN A 648 -15.48 11.31 -6.15
C ASN A 648 -14.17 10.54 -6.40
N TYR A 649 -13.88 10.23 -7.67
CA TYR A 649 -12.65 9.52 -8.04
C TYR A 649 -11.42 10.42 -8.09
N CYS A 650 -11.58 11.72 -7.91
CA CYS A 650 -10.44 12.65 -7.80
C CYS A 650 -9.72 12.49 -6.47
N HIS A 651 -10.38 11.96 -5.47
CA HIS A 651 -9.84 11.71 -4.12
C HIS A 651 -9.13 12.94 -3.55
N VAL A 652 -9.75 14.10 -3.70
CA VAL A 652 -9.24 15.34 -3.08
C VAL A 652 -9.57 15.34 -1.59
N SER A 653 -8.89 16.17 -0.84
CA SER A 653 -9.09 16.32 0.59
C SER A 653 -9.33 17.79 0.95
N GLN A 654 -9.77 18.03 2.18
CA GLN A 654 -9.93 19.40 2.67
C GLN A 654 -8.59 20.16 2.69
N LEU A 655 -7.48 19.43 2.86
CA LEU A 655 -6.14 20.04 2.88
C LEU A 655 -5.63 20.35 1.48
N ASP A 656 -6.10 19.63 0.47
CA ASP A 656 -5.73 19.84 -0.93
C ASP A 656 -7.01 19.68 -1.77
N PRO A 657 -7.84 20.73 -1.81
CA PRO A 657 -9.21 20.60 -2.32
C PRO A 657 -9.37 20.82 -3.82
N VAL A 658 -8.27 20.80 -4.59
CA VAL A 658 -8.33 21.02 -6.04
C VAL A 658 -8.10 19.70 -6.76
N GLY A 659 -8.99 19.37 -7.70
CA GLY A 659 -8.89 18.17 -8.51
C GLY A 659 -9.09 18.46 -9.99
N LEU A 660 -8.86 17.44 -10.79
CA LEU A 660 -8.98 17.52 -12.26
C LEU A 660 -10.06 16.56 -12.73
N LEU A 661 -10.94 17.06 -13.60
CA LEU A 661 -12.00 16.27 -14.23
C LEU A 661 -11.84 16.32 -15.75
N LEU A 662 -12.05 15.19 -16.39
CA LEU A 662 -12.02 15.10 -17.85
C LEU A 662 -13.44 15.06 -18.41
N LEU A 663 -13.59 15.67 -19.56
CA LEU A 663 -14.73 15.45 -20.45
C LEU A 663 -14.22 14.81 -21.72
N GLY A 664 -14.76 13.65 -22.06
CA GLY A 664 -14.43 12.93 -23.27
C GLY A 664 -15.62 12.74 -24.15
N GLU A 665 -15.39 12.83 -25.46
CA GLU A 665 -16.36 12.39 -26.47
C GLU A 665 -16.26 10.87 -26.51
N VAL A 666 -17.34 10.20 -26.15
CA VAL A 666 -17.38 8.73 -26.09
C VAL A 666 -18.36 8.23 -27.14
N ALA A 667 -17.88 7.39 -28.05
CA ALA A 667 -18.69 6.81 -29.11
C ALA A 667 -19.40 5.56 -28.57
N LEU A 668 -20.57 5.76 -27.98
CA LEU A 668 -21.30 4.69 -27.29
C LEU A 668 -22.02 3.73 -28.24
N GLY A 669 -22.52 4.24 -29.38
CA GLY A 669 -23.30 3.44 -30.33
C GLY A 669 -24.48 2.77 -29.67
N ASN A 670 -24.69 1.49 -29.98
CA ASN A 670 -25.73 0.69 -29.36
C ASN A 670 -25.26 0.23 -27.98
N VAL A 671 -25.96 0.66 -26.92
CA VAL A 671 -25.55 0.31 -25.55
C VAL A 671 -26.22 -1.02 -25.13
N HIS A 672 -25.44 -1.79 -24.36
CA HIS A 672 -25.94 -2.96 -23.65
C HIS A 672 -26.28 -2.49 -22.24
N GLU A 673 -27.57 -2.42 -21.91
CA GLU A 673 -28.01 -1.91 -20.61
C GLU A 673 -27.96 -3.01 -19.54
N LEU A 674 -27.38 -2.68 -18.39
CA LEU A 674 -27.24 -3.60 -17.27
C LEU A 674 -27.70 -2.90 -15.99
N LYS A 675 -28.30 -3.67 -15.08
CA LYS A 675 -28.78 -3.18 -13.79
C LYS A 675 -27.96 -3.69 -12.61
N LYS A 676 -27.07 -4.64 -12.85
CA LYS A 676 -26.23 -5.26 -11.83
C LYS A 676 -24.85 -5.47 -12.39
N ALA A 677 -23.88 -5.61 -11.49
CA ALA A 677 -22.51 -5.93 -11.85
C ALA A 677 -22.47 -7.19 -12.74
N ALA A 678 -21.68 -7.13 -13.81
CA ALA A 678 -21.50 -8.24 -14.73
C ALA A 678 -20.09 -8.14 -15.32
N HIS A 679 -19.36 -9.25 -15.27
CA HIS A 679 -18.02 -9.27 -15.84
C HIS A 679 -18.12 -9.42 -17.35
N ILE A 680 -17.96 -8.31 -18.07
CA ILE A 680 -18.03 -8.28 -19.53
C ILE A 680 -16.61 -8.46 -20.08
N THR A 681 -16.40 -9.56 -20.79
CA THR A 681 -15.15 -9.80 -21.55
C THR A 681 -15.37 -9.53 -23.03
N LYS A 682 -16.57 -9.74 -23.52
CA LYS A 682 -16.96 -9.51 -24.91
C LYS A 682 -18.39 -8.99 -24.95
N LEU A 683 -18.58 -7.90 -25.69
CA LEU A 683 -19.94 -7.33 -25.85
C LEU A 683 -20.82 -8.24 -26.68
N PRO A 684 -22.12 -8.26 -26.39
CA PRO A 684 -23.09 -8.96 -27.31
C PRO A 684 -22.99 -8.40 -28.72
N LYS A 685 -23.34 -9.23 -29.70
CA LYS A 685 -23.29 -8.83 -31.12
C LYS A 685 -24.12 -7.58 -31.36
N GLY A 686 -23.53 -6.62 -32.09
CA GLY A 686 -24.21 -5.38 -32.47
C GLY A 686 -24.15 -4.30 -31.38
N LYS A 687 -23.54 -4.58 -30.23
CA LYS A 687 -23.37 -3.61 -29.14
C LYS A 687 -21.97 -3.01 -29.18
N HIS A 688 -21.87 -1.72 -28.80
CA HIS A 688 -20.61 -0.97 -28.82
C HIS A 688 -20.13 -0.58 -27.43
N SER A 689 -21.01 -0.64 -26.43
CA SER A 689 -20.72 -0.17 -25.08
C SER A 689 -21.66 -0.81 -24.07
N VAL A 690 -21.36 -0.61 -22.79
CA VAL A 690 -22.25 -0.98 -21.69
C VAL A 690 -22.74 0.32 -21.02
N LYS A 691 -24.01 0.34 -20.65
CA LYS A 691 -24.58 1.36 -19.80
C LYS A 691 -25.15 0.69 -18.55
N GLY A 692 -24.53 0.92 -17.41
CA GLY A 692 -25.13 0.59 -16.13
C GLY A 692 -26.19 1.64 -15.84
N VAL A 693 -27.47 1.23 -15.78
CA VAL A 693 -28.57 2.20 -15.64
C VAL A 693 -28.80 2.53 -14.17
N GLY A 694 -28.81 3.80 -13.85
CA GLY A 694 -28.94 4.31 -12.49
C GLY A 694 -30.37 4.72 -12.17
N ARG A 695 -30.64 4.91 -10.87
CA ARG A 695 -31.93 5.39 -10.37
C ARG A 695 -32.14 6.86 -10.65
N THR A 696 -31.03 7.62 -10.76
CA THR A 696 -31.04 9.06 -11.06
C THR A 696 -30.15 9.31 -12.27
N ALA A 697 -30.60 10.12 -13.18
CA ALA A 697 -29.87 10.46 -14.41
C ALA A 697 -30.22 11.88 -14.84
N PRO A 698 -29.39 12.51 -15.68
CA PRO A 698 -29.75 13.83 -16.24
C PRO A 698 -31.06 13.74 -17.01
N ASP A 699 -31.89 14.77 -16.87
CA ASP A 699 -33.20 14.87 -17.58
C ASP A 699 -32.95 14.78 -19.08
N PRO A 700 -33.50 13.77 -19.76
CA PRO A 700 -33.26 13.61 -21.20
C PRO A 700 -33.86 14.73 -22.04
N GLY A 701 -34.83 15.51 -21.48
CA GLY A 701 -35.41 16.65 -22.17
C GLY A 701 -34.50 17.87 -22.28
N SER A 702 -33.36 17.87 -21.61
CA SER A 702 -32.46 19.01 -21.56
C SER A 702 -31.05 18.64 -22.04
N THR A 703 -30.94 18.14 -23.26
CA THR A 703 -29.67 17.76 -23.86
C THR A 703 -29.16 18.91 -24.74
N ALA A 704 -27.90 19.31 -24.55
CA ALA A 704 -27.25 20.29 -25.43
C ALA A 704 -26.37 19.58 -26.46
N THR A 705 -25.96 20.30 -27.47
CA THR A 705 -25.02 19.80 -28.48
C THR A 705 -23.79 20.71 -28.48
N LEU A 706 -22.61 20.12 -28.45
CA LEU A 706 -21.34 20.84 -28.51
C LEU A 706 -20.45 20.13 -29.53
N ASP A 707 -20.10 20.83 -30.61
CA ASP A 707 -19.32 20.27 -31.74
C ASP A 707 -19.89 18.92 -32.25
N GLY A 708 -21.21 18.85 -32.36
CA GLY A 708 -21.88 17.64 -32.86
C GLY A 708 -21.97 16.49 -31.85
N VAL A 709 -21.55 16.72 -30.61
CA VAL A 709 -21.56 15.72 -29.54
C VAL A 709 -22.66 16.08 -28.55
N GLN A 710 -23.44 15.10 -28.15
CA GLN A 710 -24.51 15.30 -27.16
C GLN A 710 -23.95 15.52 -25.77
N VAL A 711 -24.45 16.54 -25.07
CA VAL A 711 -24.07 16.85 -23.69
C VAL A 711 -25.31 16.62 -22.81
N PRO A 712 -25.36 15.56 -21.99
CA PRO A 712 -26.53 15.30 -21.14
C PRO A 712 -26.51 16.16 -19.87
N LEU A 713 -26.73 17.46 -20.05
CA LEU A 713 -26.60 18.46 -18.99
C LEU A 713 -27.90 18.74 -18.23
N GLY A 714 -28.95 17.95 -18.44
CA GLY A 714 -30.18 18.12 -17.70
C GLY A 714 -29.99 17.87 -16.21
N LYS A 715 -30.86 18.49 -15.39
CA LYS A 715 -30.83 18.25 -13.95
C LYS A 715 -31.11 16.80 -13.64
N GLY A 716 -30.49 16.28 -12.59
CA GLY A 716 -30.73 14.92 -12.14
C GLY A 716 -32.18 14.67 -11.83
N CYS A 717 -32.74 13.60 -12.38
CA CYS A 717 -34.13 13.23 -12.17
C CYS A 717 -34.29 11.72 -12.01
N ASN A 718 -35.39 11.30 -11.40
CA ASN A 718 -35.69 9.90 -11.17
C ASN A 718 -35.94 9.20 -12.51
N THR A 719 -35.21 8.10 -12.76
CA THR A 719 -35.40 7.29 -13.99
C THR A 719 -36.59 6.35 -13.90
N ASN A 720 -37.14 6.18 -12.68
CA ASN A 720 -38.22 5.22 -12.38
C ASN A 720 -37.79 3.76 -12.58
N ILE A 721 -36.48 3.50 -12.52
CA ILE A 721 -35.94 2.15 -12.58
C ILE A 721 -35.62 1.74 -11.14
N ASP A 722 -36.42 0.84 -10.57
CA ASP A 722 -36.36 0.45 -9.16
C ASP A 722 -35.48 -0.76 -8.90
N ASP A 723 -35.25 -1.59 -9.92
CA ASP A 723 -34.55 -2.87 -9.77
C ASP A 723 -33.07 -2.82 -10.13
N THR A 724 -32.51 -1.62 -10.19
CA THR A 724 -31.07 -1.46 -10.44
C THR A 724 -30.29 -1.32 -9.13
N SER A 725 -29.08 -1.85 -9.12
CA SER A 725 -28.14 -1.69 -8.00
C SER A 725 -27.36 -0.37 -8.07
N LEU A 726 -27.46 0.37 -9.20
CA LEU A 726 -26.73 1.62 -9.39
C LEU A 726 -27.60 2.82 -9.00
N LEU A 727 -26.99 3.78 -8.29
CA LEU A 727 -27.63 5.08 -8.01
C LEU A 727 -27.60 5.98 -9.25
N TYR A 728 -26.51 5.92 -10.01
CA TYR A 728 -26.25 6.80 -11.15
C TYR A 728 -25.74 5.98 -12.32
N ASN A 729 -25.93 6.48 -13.54
CA ASN A 729 -25.48 5.80 -14.76
C ASN A 729 -23.95 5.65 -14.77
N GLU A 730 -23.50 4.53 -15.32
CA GLU A 730 -22.11 4.28 -15.69
C GLU A 730 -22.06 3.87 -17.15
N TYR A 731 -21.09 4.41 -17.87
CA TYR A 731 -20.86 4.10 -19.29
C TYR A 731 -19.48 3.48 -19.44
N ILE A 732 -19.39 2.36 -20.13
CA ILE A 732 -18.14 1.63 -20.29
C ILE A 732 -17.92 1.30 -21.75
N VAL A 733 -16.74 1.63 -22.28
CA VAL A 733 -16.29 1.19 -23.60
C VAL A 733 -15.09 0.26 -23.42
N TYR A 734 -14.97 -0.71 -24.31
CA TYR A 734 -13.95 -1.76 -24.21
C TYR A 734 -12.88 -1.63 -25.29
N ASP A 735 -12.93 -0.57 -26.07
CA ASP A 735 -11.92 -0.20 -27.06
C ASP A 735 -11.54 1.26 -26.78
N VAL A 736 -10.30 1.51 -26.46
CA VAL A 736 -9.82 2.87 -26.14
C VAL A 736 -9.98 3.84 -27.33
N ALA A 737 -10.06 3.31 -28.55
CA ALA A 737 -10.29 4.12 -29.74
C ALA A 737 -11.67 4.80 -29.77
N GLN A 738 -12.62 4.32 -28.95
CA GLN A 738 -13.97 4.93 -28.83
C GLN A 738 -13.96 6.22 -28.01
N VAL A 739 -12.81 6.65 -27.51
CA VAL A 739 -12.69 7.83 -26.64
C VAL A 739 -11.86 8.89 -27.32
N ASN A 740 -12.36 10.13 -27.32
CA ASN A 740 -11.66 11.32 -27.79
C ASN A 740 -11.75 12.38 -26.69
N LEU A 741 -10.66 12.60 -25.96
CA LEU A 741 -10.65 13.54 -24.85
C LEU A 741 -10.75 14.96 -25.36
N LYS A 742 -11.64 15.76 -24.77
CA LYS A 742 -11.96 17.12 -25.23
C LYS A 742 -11.58 18.20 -24.25
N TYR A 743 -11.90 18.03 -22.98
CA TYR A 743 -11.73 19.10 -21.98
C TYR A 743 -11.18 18.53 -20.68
N LEU A 744 -10.43 19.39 -19.99
CA LEU A 744 -9.91 19.15 -18.65
C LEU A 744 -10.30 20.31 -17.78
N LEU A 745 -10.98 20.04 -16.65
CA LEU A 745 -11.44 21.06 -15.73
C LEU A 745 -10.62 21.03 -14.45
N LYS A 746 -10.01 22.17 -14.11
CA LYS A 746 -9.39 22.37 -12.80
C LYS A 746 -10.50 22.85 -11.88
N THR A 747 -10.82 22.06 -10.86
CA THR A 747 -12.03 22.22 -10.06
C THR A 747 -11.69 22.27 -8.58
N LYS A 748 -12.23 23.27 -7.89
CA LYS A 748 -12.10 23.40 -6.45
C LYS A 748 -13.29 22.71 -5.77
N PHE A 749 -13.00 21.88 -4.79
CA PHE A 749 -14.01 21.21 -3.97
C PHE A 749 -14.21 22.03 -2.70
N ASN A 750 -15.38 22.65 -2.58
CA ASN A 750 -15.74 23.46 -1.42
C ASN A 750 -16.50 22.57 -0.45
N TYR A 751 -15.83 22.11 0.58
CA TYR A 751 -16.43 21.23 1.57
C TYR A 751 -17.32 22.03 2.51
N GLN A 752 -18.50 21.50 2.78
CA GLN A 752 -19.40 22.10 3.75
C GLN A 752 -18.89 21.77 5.14
N THR A 753 -18.29 22.75 5.80
CA THR A 753 -17.91 22.61 7.19
C THR A 753 -19.20 22.64 8.02
N SER A 754 -19.46 21.57 8.72
CA SER A 754 -20.49 21.58 9.74
C SER A 754 -20.08 22.63 10.79
N LEU A 755 -20.86 23.69 10.88
CA LEU A 755 -20.61 24.74 11.87
C LEU A 755 -21.06 24.34 13.28
N TRP A 756 -21.34 23.04 13.49
CA TRP A 756 -21.84 22.55 14.78
C TRP A 756 -20.99 21.44 15.35
#